data_5f9c2506e69efbbb401cf562c7ee2f96
#
_entry.id   5f9c2506e69efbbb401cf562c7ee2f96
#
_cell.length_a   1.000
_cell.length_b   1.000
_cell.length_c   1.000
_cell.angle_alpha   90.00
_cell.angle_beta   90.00
_cell.angle_gamma   90.00
#
_symmetry.space_group_name_H-M   'P 1'
#
loop_
_entity.id
_entity.type
_entity.pdbx_description
1 polymer ?
#
loop_
_entity_poly.entity_id
_entity_poly.type
_entity_poly.pdbx_seq_one_letter_code
_entity_poly.pdbx_strand_id
1 'polypeptide(L)'
;MSRFGRAVIVAGAMMLAGATSEPRVVIVLDDPRAQLFRPDEAWGLAIDGAQRGEVDQLLTPANLAAIQRSGLRPLTYRLRTELGIEAWHWNPAGTWSDAARAQGYWTSNDTLGLPIQLSWGYKLPRRGDTVDNANDTDFSRLTDGDRTTFWKSNPYLDASFLKDGQAHPQWLIVKLDQPRAIDAARIDWAEPYATAFEVQYWTGADEDDDGGRWQAFPHGTITSGSGGRPLLRLAEAPVKTQFLRVLMTAGSHTMMPGAAGDDWRDRAGFAVNEVGFGTVRADGSLADVVHHAASHTAQTWTHVSSTDPWHRAVDRDADLEQPGIDRVFDSKLGNGLPVMMPTGMLFDTPENAAAELRYIAARGFPVKQIELGEEPDGQYGDPADYAALYVAFARRLKGIVPGAVFGGPSLQQGDSDTWMLPNAPGSWNGQFIAALKRQGALRELGFMSFEYYPIEDLCGDIHTKLLRQSRTLGEIADRFAAEGVPRSIPWIITEYGFSAYAGRAESELPSGLLAAEINVRWIALGGSAAYMFGIAPAEPDNQHAACAGYGALSLYRSDSAGQAAEPMPSLAAAQLLTRALTVPGHDLHWMLPGRVEGQGKTAPGGTLKSWAVARPDGKLGVLLLNRSATQSVTLPILVQARGGTAMVANGPGEIWTYGAAQYQWRSAGPESRPSRSVPPAHALLPAGPVRVTLPPDGMVVVVIRR
;
A
#
# COMPACT_ATOMS: atom_id res chain seq x y z
N MET A 1 -6.24 89.32 0.42
CA MET A 1 -6.60 89.37 1.87
C MET A 1 -7.22 88.07 2.24
N SER A 2 -6.95 87.61 3.41
CA SER A 2 -7.44 86.38 4.10
C SER A 2 -6.80 85.07 3.76
N ARG A 3 -5.86 84.65 4.65
CA ARG A 3 -5.22 83.34 4.75
C ARG A 3 -6.13 82.43 5.56
N PHE A 4 -6.42 81.21 5.08
CA PHE A 4 -6.95 80.14 5.94
C PHE A 4 -5.88 79.07 6.09
N GLY A 5 -5.42 78.89 7.33
CA GLY A 5 -4.50 77.83 7.70
C GLY A 5 -5.27 76.50 7.79
N ARG A 6 -4.70 75.44 7.23
CA ARG A 6 -5.14 74.05 7.42
C ARG A 6 -4.32 73.45 8.56
N ALA A 7 -5.02 73.08 9.62
CA ALA A 7 -4.46 72.22 10.68
C ALA A 7 -4.40 70.81 10.18
N VAL A 8 -3.20 70.17 10.22
CA VAL A 8 -2.99 68.73 9.96
C VAL A 8 -3.15 68.03 11.29
N ILE A 9 -4.19 67.24 11.41
CA ILE A 9 -4.35 66.30 12.54
C ILE A 9 -3.58 65.02 12.16
N VAL A 10 -2.43 64.76 12.82
CA VAL A 10 -1.72 63.47 12.75
C VAL A 10 -2.45 62.52 13.71
N ALA A 11 -3.27 61.63 13.16
CA ALA A 11 -3.82 60.51 13.87
C ALA A 11 -2.71 59.43 14.03
N GLY A 12 -2.13 59.31 15.21
CA GLY A 12 -1.23 58.20 15.54
C GLY A 12 -2.01 56.89 15.59
N ALA A 13 -1.82 56.03 14.58
CA ALA A 13 -2.28 54.68 14.65
C ALA A 13 -1.38 53.93 15.63
N MET A 14 -1.83 53.72 16.87
CA MET A 14 -1.29 52.72 17.76
C MET A 14 -1.55 51.33 17.11
N MET A 15 -0.54 50.75 16.49
CA MET A 15 -0.52 49.29 16.21
C MET A 15 -0.52 48.58 17.56
N LEU A 16 -1.64 48.04 17.95
CA LEU A 16 -1.72 46.99 18.96
C LEU A 16 -0.95 45.79 18.38
N ALA A 17 0.31 45.67 18.74
CA ALA A 17 1.05 44.43 18.63
C ALA A 17 0.33 43.42 19.50
N GLY A 18 -0.50 42.56 18.90
CA GLY A 18 -1.10 41.45 19.58
C GLY A 18 0.04 40.62 20.21
N ALA A 19 0.10 40.56 21.51
CA ALA A 19 1.04 39.72 22.23
C ALA A 19 0.78 38.27 21.75
N THR A 20 1.68 37.73 20.96
CA THR A 20 1.67 36.29 20.59
C THR A 20 1.88 35.56 21.92
N SER A 21 0.86 34.86 22.39
CA SER A 21 0.99 34.02 23.57
C SER A 21 2.09 32.98 23.33
N GLU A 22 2.95 32.78 24.34
CA GLU A 22 3.99 31.74 24.29
C GLU A 22 3.36 30.39 23.90
N PRO A 23 3.96 29.62 22.96
CA PRO A 23 3.44 28.33 22.59
C PRO A 23 3.39 27.39 23.79
N ARG A 24 2.31 26.63 23.90
CA ARG A 24 2.08 25.70 25.02
C ARG A 24 1.35 24.45 24.53
N VAL A 25 1.58 23.34 25.19
CA VAL A 25 0.84 22.09 24.97
C VAL A 25 -0.22 21.93 26.03
N VAL A 26 -1.45 21.61 25.62
CA VAL A 26 -2.57 21.32 26.52
C VAL A 26 -3.07 19.91 26.27
N ILE A 27 -3.04 19.07 27.30
CA ILE A 27 -3.57 17.70 27.30
C ILE A 27 -4.85 17.66 28.14
N VAL A 28 -5.94 17.24 27.52
CA VAL A 28 -7.23 17.04 28.22
C VAL A 28 -7.34 15.56 28.59
N LEU A 29 -7.36 15.26 29.90
CA LEU A 29 -7.26 13.86 30.39
C LEU A 29 -8.50 13.00 30.08
N ASP A 30 -9.65 13.62 29.99
CA ASP A 30 -10.95 13.00 29.74
C ASP A 30 -11.58 13.53 28.44
N ASP A 31 -10.75 13.74 27.44
CA ASP A 31 -11.20 14.16 26.11
C ASP A 31 -12.11 13.04 25.53
N PRO A 32 -13.33 13.36 25.07
CA PRO A 32 -14.26 12.37 24.53
C PRO A 32 -13.77 11.72 23.22
N ARG A 33 -12.72 12.25 22.61
CA ARG A 33 -12.07 11.69 21.41
C ARG A 33 -10.94 10.73 21.77
N ALA A 34 -10.67 10.48 23.05
CA ALA A 34 -9.66 9.53 23.49
C ALA A 34 -9.92 8.14 22.89
N GLN A 35 -8.87 7.47 22.42
CA GLN A 35 -8.95 6.15 21.81
C GLN A 35 -8.25 5.11 22.68
N LEU A 36 -8.93 4.00 22.92
CA LEU A 36 -8.39 2.88 23.67
C LEU A 36 -7.59 1.98 22.72
N PHE A 37 -6.37 1.61 23.08
CA PHE A 37 -5.51 0.75 22.26
C PHE A 37 -4.55 -0.09 23.10
N ARG A 38 -3.99 -1.13 22.48
CA ARG A 38 -2.89 -1.94 22.99
C ARG A 38 -1.65 -1.67 22.13
N PRO A 39 -0.55 -1.16 22.69
CA PRO A 39 0.63 -0.82 21.89
C PRO A 39 1.22 -1.99 21.12
N ASP A 40 1.19 -3.18 21.68
CA ASP A 40 1.69 -4.41 21.08
C ASP A 40 0.75 -5.02 20.01
N GLU A 41 -0.46 -4.48 19.82
CA GLU A 41 -1.36 -4.82 18.73
C GLU A 41 -1.46 -3.69 17.69
N ALA A 42 -1.05 -2.46 18.06
CA ALA A 42 -1.30 -1.26 17.28
C ALA A 42 -0.10 -0.84 16.40
N TRP A 43 1.13 -1.17 16.80
CA TRP A 43 2.35 -0.71 16.13
C TRP A 43 3.20 -1.89 15.73
N GLY A 44 3.14 -2.23 14.45
CA GLY A 44 3.65 -3.45 13.88
C GLY A 44 4.74 -3.27 12.84
N LEU A 45 5.11 -4.41 12.28
CA LEU A 45 6.12 -4.60 11.25
C LEU A 45 5.47 -5.23 10.04
N ALA A 46 5.82 -4.79 8.84
CA ALA A 46 5.42 -5.40 7.58
C ALA A 46 6.65 -5.97 6.87
N ILE A 47 6.55 -7.18 6.38
CA ILE A 47 7.54 -7.80 5.50
C ILE A 47 6.85 -8.52 4.35
N ASP A 48 7.44 -8.48 3.19
CA ASP A 48 7.03 -9.26 2.03
C ASP A 48 7.77 -10.59 1.96
N GLY A 49 7.27 -11.48 1.11
CA GLY A 49 8.01 -12.66 0.70
C GLY A 49 9.28 -12.26 -0.04
N ALA A 50 10.38 -12.93 0.29
CA ALA A 50 11.69 -12.66 -0.26
C ALA A 50 11.97 -13.48 -1.51
N GLN A 51 12.88 -13.01 -2.34
CA GLN A 51 13.42 -13.70 -3.51
C GLN A 51 14.87 -14.10 -3.26
N ARG A 52 15.39 -15.05 -4.01
CA ARG A 52 16.82 -15.39 -4.10
C ARG A 52 17.54 -15.55 -2.76
N GLY A 53 16.92 -16.19 -1.78
CA GLY A 53 17.53 -16.39 -0.47
C GLY A 53 17.51 -15.18 0.46
N GLU A 54 16.85 -14.10 0.11
CA GLU A 54 16.79 -12.87 0.93
C GLU A 54 16.16 -13.12 2.30
N VAL A 55 15.18 -14.03 2.39
CA VAL A 55 14.60 -14.42 3.69
C VAL A 55 15.66 -14.96 4.65
N ASP A 56 16.66 -15.65 4.13
CA ASP A 56 17.77 -16.17 4.93
C ASP A 56 18.70 -15.06 5.40
N GLN A 57 18.89 -14.05 4.57
CA GLN A 57 19.68 -12.87 4.92
C GLN A 57 18.96 -12.01 5.96
N LEU A 58 17.66 -11.85 5.83
CA LEU A 58 16.84 -11.08 6.79
C LEU A 58 16.77 -11.78 8.15
N LEU A 59 16.51 -13.07 8.20
CA LEU A 59 16.21 -13.82 9.44
C LEU A 59 17.44 -14.32 10.16
N THR A 60 18.58 -13.66 10.01
CA THR A 60 19.77 -13.98 10.82
C THR A 60 19.57 -13.61 12.30
N PRO A 61 20.22 -14.28 13.24
CA PRO A 61 20.13 -13.94 14.66
C PRO A 61 20.46 -12.46 14.97
N ALA A 62 21.43 -11.89 14.24
CA ALA A 62 21.85 -10.49 14.40
C ALA A 62 20.74 -9.53 13.95
N ASN A 63 20.16 -9.75 12.76
CA ASN A 63 19.07 -8.92 12.23
C ASN A 63 17.82 -9.05 13.10
N LEU A 64 17.43 -10.26 13.49
CA LEU A 64 16.29 -10.48 14.38
C LEU A 64 16.46 -9.72 15.70
N ALA A 65 17.63 -9.82 16.33
CA ALA A 65 17.90 -9.07 17.56
C ALA A 65 17.86 -7.54 17.33
N ALA A 66 18.31 -7.07 16.15
CA ALA A 66 18.24 -5.66 15.78
C ALA A 66 16.81 -5.18 15.60
N ILE A 67 16.00 -5.89 14.80
CA ILE A 67 14.61 -5.57 14.52
C ILE A 67 13.79 -5.57 15.83
N GLN A 68 13.96 -6.56 16.69
CA GLN A 68 13.28 -6.64 17.99
C GLN A 68 13.61 -5.48 18.93
N ARG A 69 14.75 -4.79 18.74
CA ARG A 69 15.06 -3.57 19.48
C ARG A 69 14.15 -2.39 19.14
N SER A 70 13.41 -2.43 18.04
CA SER A 70 12.39 -1.41 17.74
C SER A 70 11.25 -1.41 18.76
N GLY A 71 10.91 -2.59 19.29
CA GLY A 71 9.76 -2.79 20.17
C GLY A 71 8.43 -2.88 19.41
N LEU A 72 8.42 -2.72 18.09
CA LEU A 72 7.26 -3.02 17.24
C LEU A 72 6.93 -4.50 17.34
N ARG A 73 5.66 -4.87 17.40
CA ARG A 73 5.27 -6.22 17.84
C ARG A 73 4.46 -7.02 16.84
N PRO A 74 3.25 -6.63 16.41
CA PRO A 74 2.52 -7.46 15.49
C PRO A 74 3.21 -7.45 14.12
N LEU A 75 2.99 -8.50 13.37
CA LEU A 75 3.61 -8.70 12.07
C LEU A 75 2.54 -8.84 11.00
N THR A 76 2.70 -8.16 9.86
CA THR A 76 2.13 -8.58 8.60
C THR A 76 3.21 -9.31 7.82
N TYR A 77 2.88 -10.49 7.32
CA TYR A 77 3.78 -11.24 6.47
C TYR A 77 3.11 -11.49 5.14
N ARG A 78 3.53 -10.76 4.12
CA ARG A 78 2.99 -10.83 2.78
C ARG A 78 3.83 -11.75 1.92
N LEU A 79 3.14 -12.61 1.22
CA LEU A 79 3.72 -13.60 0.34
C LEU A 79 3.73 -13.12 -1.12
N ARG A 80 3.88 -11.84 -1.38
CA ARG A 80 3.76 -11.30 -2.71
C ARG A 80 2.42 -11.66 -3.36
N THR A 81 1.38 -11.08 -2.93
CA THR A 81 0.00 -11.32 -3.30
C THR A 81 -0.28 -11.01 -4.78
N GLU A 82 -0.94 -9.89 -5.09
CA GLU A 82 -1.21 -9.54 -6.49
C GLU A 82 0.08 -9.23 -7.29
N LEU A 83 1.17 -8.95 -6.57
CA LEU A 83 2.49 -8.72 -7.14
C LEU A 83 3.29 -10.01 -7.41
N GLY A 84 2.72 -11.19 -7.23
CA GLY A 84 3.42 -12.40 -7.57
C GLY A 84 3.01 -13.69 -6.86
N ILE A 85 1.91 -13.71 -6.11
CA ILE A 85 1.49 -14.91 -5.37
C ILE A 85 1.08 -16.06 -6.29
N GLU A 86 0.65 -15.80 -7.49
CA GLU A 86 0.37 -16.81 -8.50
C GLU A 86 1.56 -17.73 -8.76
N ALA A 87 2.73 -17.31 -8.31
CA ALA A 87 3.94 -18.11 -8.36
C ALA A 87 3.95 -19.32 -7.41
N TRP A 88 3.10 -19.34 -6.39
CA TRP A 88 3.23 -20.26 -5.29
C TRP A 88 2.21 -21.39 -5.33
N HIS A 89 2.70 -22.63 -5.38
CA HIS A 89 1.88 -23.83 -5.28
C HIS A 89 1.91 -24.37 -3.84
N TRP A 90 1.02 -23.88 -3.02
CA TRP A 90 0.98 -24.17 -1.59
C TRP A 90 0.68 -25.61 -1.23
N ASN A 91 0.02 -26.33 -2.13
CA ASN A 91 -0.16 -27.76 -1.96
C ASN A 91 0.82 -28.52 -2.86
N PRO A 92 1.99 -28.98 -2.36
CA PRO A 92 2.95 -29.73 -3.16
C PRO A 92 2.43 -31.10 -3.63
N ALA A 93 1.35 -31.62 -3.01
CA ALA A 93 0.66 -32.83 -3.45
C ALA A 93 -0.51 -32.53 -4.40
N GLY A 94 -0.74 -31.27 -4.75
CA GLY A 94 -1.69 -30.87 -5.78
C GLY A 94 -1.28 -31.40 -7.16
N THR A 95 -2.20 -31.42 -8.07
CA THR A 95 -1.98 -31.86 -9.45
C THR A 95 -2.45 -30.79 -10.42
N TRP A 96 -1.81 -30.74 -11.59
CA TRP A 96 -2.28 -29.94 -12.69
C TRP A 96 -3.61 -30.50 -13.23
N SER A 97 -4.52 -29.62 -13.67
CA SER A 97 -5.73 -30.03 -14.38
C SER A 97 -5.43 -30.78 -15.67
N ASP A 98 -4.29 -30.50 -16.31
CA ASP A 98 -3.65 -31.30 -17.37
C ASP A 98 -2.33 -31.88 -16.82
N ALA A 99 -2.42 -32.95 -16.08
CA ALA A 99 -1.26 -33.59 -15.45
C ALA A 99 -0.23 -34.08 -16.45
N ALA A 100 -0.66 -34.52 -17.65
CA ALA A 100 0.23 -35.04 -18.67
C ALA A 100 1.19 -33.97 -19.25
N ARG A 101 0.73 -32.71 -19.31
CA ARG A 101 1.53 -31.58 -19.79
C ARG A 101 2.05 -30.70 -18.66
N ALA A 102 1.70 -31.00 -17.41
CA ALA A 102 1.97 -30.15 -16.26
C ALA A 102 1.48 -28.70 -16.49
N GLN A 103 0.24 -28.57 -16.94
CA GLN A 103 -0.39 -27.30 -17.29
C GLN A 103 -1.80 -27.21 -16.69
N GLY A 104 -2.37 -26.01 -16.74
CA GLY A 104 -3.72 -25.74 -16.29
C GLY A 104 -3.76 -25.18 -14.88
N TYR A 105 -4.84 -25.45 -14.18
CA TYR A 105 -4.99 -25.03 -12.80
C TYR A 105 -4.26 -26.00 -11.86
N TRP A 106 -3.55 -25.45 -10.92
CA TRP A 106 -3.02 -26.24 -9.82
C TRP A 106 -4.15 -26.55 -8.85
N THR A 107 -4.53 -27.82 -8.76
CA THR A 107 -5.59 -28.23 -7.87
C THR A 107 -5.04 -28.49 -6.48
N SER A 108 -5.54 -27.80 -5.47
CA SER A 108 -5.41 -28.29 -4.11
C SER A 108 -6.45 -29.39 -3.90
N ASN A 109 -6.01 -30.63 -3.88
CA ASN A 109 -6.81 -31.66 -3.21
C ASN A 109 -6.79 -31.37 -1.70
N ASP A 110 -7.70 -31.97 -0.93
CA ASP A 110 -7.73 -31.76 0.53
C ASP A 110 -6.55 -32.39 1.29
N THR A 111 -5.60 -32.97 0.58
CA THR A 111 -4.43 -33.60 1.15
C THR A 111 -3.30 -32.60 1.22
N LEU A 112 -2.92 -32.23 2.43
CA LEU A 112 -1.71 -31.44 2.67
C LEU A 112 -0.50 -32.30 2.36
N GLY A 113 0.34 -31.82 1.46
CA GLY A 113 1.65 -32.39 1.20
C GLY A 113 2.66 -32.11 2.33
N LEU A 114 3.90 -32.49 2.10
CA LEU A 114 4.99 -32.12 3.00
C LEU A 114 5.09 -30.58 3.08
N PRO A 115 5.40 -30.05 4.28
CA PRO A 115 5.63 -28.62 4.45
C PRO A 115 6.70 -28.12 3.49
N ILE A 116 6.46 -26.99 2.87
CA ILE A 116 7.49 -26.27 2.14
C ILE A 116 8.40 -25.64 3.21
N GLN A 117 9.52 -26.31 3.52
CA GLN A 117 10.44 -25.85 4.55
C GLN A 117 11.57 -25.00 4.00
N LEU A 118 11.85 -25.15 2.71
CA LEU A 118 12.87 -24.39 2.01
C LEU A 118 12.20 -23.22 1.30
N SER A 119 12.94 -22.17 1.15
CA SER A 119 12.54 -20.97 0.43
C SER A 119 12.45 -21.20 -1.09
N TRP A 120 11.95 -22.35 -1.49
CA TRP A 120 11.80 -22.71 -2.89
C TRP A 120 10.35 -22.67 -3.32
N GLY A 121 10.11 -22.07 -4.46
CA GLY A 121 8.83 -22.05 -5.13
C GLY A 121 8.99 -21.86 -6.62
N TYR A 122 7.87 -21.80 -7.30
CA TYR A 122 7.80 -21.52 -8.73
C TYR A 122 7.12 -20.18 -8.90
N LYS A 123 7.83 -19.17 -9.36
CA LYS A 123 7.20 -17.95 -9.82
C LYS A 123 6.69 -18.18 -11.22
N LEU A 124 5.42 -17.92 -11.41
CA LEU A 124 4.75 -18.11 -12.69
C LEU A 124 4.51 -16.72 -13.30
N PRO A 125 5.07 -16.44 -14.50
CA PRO A 125 4.77 -15.22 -15.19
C PRO A 125 3.25 -15.06 -15.37
N ARG A 126 2.76 -13.87 -15.20
CA ARG A 126 1.36 -13.55 -15.44
C ARG A 126 1.06 -13.67 -16.92
N ARG A 127 -0.14 -14.12 -17.24
CA ARG A 127 -0.65 -14.08 -18.60
C ARG A 127 -1.28 -12.71 -18.86
N GLY A 128 -0.60 -11.90 -19.67
CA GLY A 128 -0.88 -10.47 -19.78
C GLY A 128 -0.14 -9.69 -18.70
N ASP A 129 0.29 -8.53 -19.04
CA ASP A 129 1.07 -7.69 -18.14
C ASP A 129 0.15 -6.89 -17.25
N THR A 130 0.53 -6.79 -15.99
CA THR A 130 0.10 -5.76 -15.07
C THR A 130 1.33 -4.92 -14.77
N VAL A 131 1.20 -3.62 -14.64
CA VAL A 131 2.33 -2.67 -14.56
C VAL A 131 3.16 -2.79 -13.28
N ASP A 132 3.02 -3.80 -12.50
CA ASP A 132 3.93 -3.98 -11.40
C ASP A 132 5.27 -4.54 -11.88
N ASN A 133 6.34 -3.92 -11.52
CA ASN A 133 7.70 -4.41 -11.73
C ASN A 133 8.10 -5.47 -10.71
N ALA A 134 7.15 -6.11 -10.05
CA ALA A 134 7.43 -7.11 -9.02
C ALA A 134 8.10 -8.35 -9.58
N ASN A 135 8.13 -8.49 -10.88
CA ASN A 135 8.75 -9.59 -11.56
C ASN A 135 9.59 -9.11 -12.74
N ASP A 136 10.90 -9.17 -12.62
CA ASP A 136 11.83 -8.79 -13.70
C ASP A 136 11.64 -9.61 -14.99
N THR A 137 10.94 -10.73 -14.92
CA THR A 137 10.63 -11.59 -16.06
C THR A 137 9.21 -11.41 -16.58
N ASP A 138 8.40 -10.55 -15.96
CA ASP A 138 7.06 -10.24 -16.44
C ASP A 138 7.10 -9.67 -17.86
N PHE A 139 6.29 -10.23 -18.72
CA PHE A 139 6.07 -9.75 -20.06
C PHE A 139 4.62 -9.95 -20.46
N SER A 140 4.11 -9.07 -21.31
CA SER A 140 2.76 -9.19 -21.84
C SER A 140 2.70 -10.20 -22.96
N ARG A 141 1.76 -11.12 -22.92
CA ARG A 141 1.44 -12.00 -24.04
C ARG A 141 0.54 -11.36 -25.09
N LEU A 142 0.09 -10.15 -24.82
CA LEU A 142 -0.68 -9.35 -25.76
C LEU A 142 0.21 -8.66 -26.82
N THR A 143 1.53 -8.56 -26.54
CA THR A 143 2.49 -7.84 -27.37
C THR A 143 3.86 -8.52 -27.45
N ASP A 144 3.93 -9.85 -27.21
CA ASP A 144 5.21 -10.60 -27.23
C ASP A 144 5.67 -11.01 -28.65
N GLY A 145 4.80 -10.86 -29.64
CA GLY A 145 5.09 -11.25 -31.02
C GLY A 145 4.93 -12.74 -31.26
N ASP A 146 4.55 -13.53 -30.27
CA ASP A 146 4.31 -14.98 -30.37
C ASP A 146 2.81 -15.28 -30.33
N ARG A 147 2.26 -15.56 -31.47
CA ARG A 147 0.84 -15.90 -31.65
C ARG A 147 0.44 -17.26 -31.09
N THR A 148 1.34 -18.00 -30.52
CA THR A 148 1.04 -19.28 -29.85
C THR A 148 0.82 -19.08 -28.34
N THR A 149 1.20 -17.93 -27.80
CA THR A 149 0.89 -17.50 -26.45
C THR A 149 -0.44 -16.73 -26.42
N PHE A 150 -1.03 -16.54 -25.26
CA PHE A 150 -2.23 -15.74 -25.09
C PHE A 150 -2.36 -15.26 -23.64
N TRP A 151 -2.94 -14.09 -23.47
CA TRP A 151 -3.53 -13.67 -22.22
C TRP A 151 -4.96 -14.23 -22.13
N LYS A 152 -5.39 -14.59 -20.91
CA LYS A 152 -6.79 -14.95 -20.63
C LYS A 152 -7.23 -14.29 -19.33
N SER A 153 -8.44 -13.76 -19.30
CA SER A 153 -9.04 -13.18 -18.10
C SER A 153 -9.39 -14.26 -17.07
N ASN A 154 -9.57 -13.84 -15.79
CA ASN A 154 -9.89 -14.76 -14.72
C ASN A 154 -11.27 -15.41 -14.92
N PRO A 155 -11.35 -16.74 -15.06
CA PRO A 155 -12.62 -17.44 -15.30
C PRO A 155 -13.55 -17.39 -14.09
N TYR A 156 -13.06 -17.15 -12.89
CA TYR A 156 -13.87 -17.07 -11.68
C TYR A 156 -14.77 -15.83 -11.63
N LEU A 157 -14.61 -14.88 -12.56
CA LEU A 157 -15.54 -13.76 -12.75
C LEU A 157 -16.75 -14.13 -13.62
N ASP A 158 -16.80 -15.33 -14.15
CA ASP A 158 -17.99 -15.81 -14.87
C ASP A 158 -19.17 -16.06 -13.94
N ALA A 159 -20.38 -15.79 -14.41
CA ALA A 159 -21.61 -15.94 -13.65
C ALA A 159 -21.85 -17.37 -13.11
N SER A 160 -21.25 -18.39 -13.75
CA SER A 160 -21.31 -19.79 -13.28
C SER A 160 -20.62 -19.98 -11.92
N PHE A 161 -19.60 -19.18 -11.62
CA PHE A 161 -18.88 -19.19 -10.35
C PHE A 161 -19.46 -18.20 -9.35
N LEU A 162 -19.68 -16.94 -9.76
CA LEU A 162 -20.08 -15.87 -8.84
C LEU A 162 -21.53 -15.93 -8.43
N LYS A 163 -22.43 -16.21 -9.35
CA LYS A 163 -23.90 -16.30 -9.11
C LYS A 163 -24.47 -15.08 -8.38
N ASP A 164 -23.89 -13.92 -8.62
CA ASP A 164 -24.28 -12.66 -7.99
C ASP A 164 -25.31 -11.88 -8.82
N GLY A 165 -25.61 -12.37 -10.04
CA GLY A 165 -26.55 -11.75 -10.98
C GLY A 165 -26.04 -10.47 -11.61
N GLN A 166 -24.73 -10.18 -11.51
CA GLN A 166 -24.08 -9.04 -12.12
C GLN A 166 -23.31 -9.45 -13.37
N ALA A 167 -23.11 -8.51 -14.29
CA ALA A 167 -22.16 -8.65 -15.37
C ALA A 167 -20.79 -8.14 -14.90
N HIS A 168 -19.75 -8.89 -15.23
CA HIS A 168 -18.36 -8.54 -14.92
C HIS A 168 -17.57 -8.38 -16.23
N PRO A 169 -17.70 -7.23 -16.94
CA PRO A 169 -16.91 -6.96 -18.13
C PRO A 169 -15.43 -7.01 -17.81
N GLN A 170 -14.65 -7.64 -18.68
CA GLN A 170 -13.20 -7.65 -18.56
C GLN A 170 -12.59 -6.78 -19.64
N TRP A 171 -11.39 -6.30 -19.42
CA TRP A 171 -10.76 -5.40 -20.36
C TRP A 171 -9.25 -5.60 -20.44
N LEU A 172 -8.69 -5.14 -21.53
CA LEU A 172 -7.26 -4.91 -21.71
C LEU A 172 -7.04 -3.45 -22.13
N ILE A 173 -5.97 -2.85 -21.69
CA ILE A 173 -5.51 -1.51 -22.06
C ILE A 173 -4.13 -1.63 -22.71
N VAL A 174 -3.93 -0.82 -23.74
CA VAL A 174 -2.63 -0.63 -24.39
C VAL A 174 -2.19 0.82 -24.17
N LYS A 175 -1.03 1.01 -23.54
CA LYS A 175 -0.41 2.33 -23.30
C LYS A 175 0.71 2.54 -24.32
N LEU A 176 0.46 3.38 -25.31
CA LEU A 176 1.46 3.75 -26.31
C LEU A 176 2.53 4.67 -25.71
N ASP A 177 3.72 4.70 -26.31
CA ASP A 177 4.84 5.56 -25.92
C ASP A 177 4.48 7.06 -25.95
N GLN A 178 3.59 7.44 -26.86
CA GLN A 178 3.08 8.80 -27.02
C GLN A 178 1.75 8.76 -27.77
N PRO A 179 0.97 9.85 -27.77
CA PRO A 179 -0.28 9.91 -28.54
C PRO A 179 -0.06 9.66 -30.04
N ARG A 180 -0.68 8.60 -30.57
CA ARG A 180 -0.63 8.19 -31.99
C ARG A 180 -1.99 8.34 -32.65
N ALA A 181 -1.99 8.40 -33.97
CA ALA A 181 -3.19 8.41 -34.80
C ALA A 181 -3.72 6.99 -35.00
N ILE A 182 -4.96 6.73 -34.59
CA ILE A 182 -5.58 5.41 -34.60
C ILE A 182 -6.92 5.46 -35.33
N ASP A 183 -7.11 4.63 -36.34
CA ASP A 183 -8.40 4.41 -37.00
C ASP A 183 -8.72 2.93 -37.17
N ALA A 184 -7.82 2.04 -36.76
CA ALA A 184 -8.00 0.60 -36.86
C ALA A 184 -7.34 -0.17 -35.70
N ALA A 185 -7.89 -1.32 -35.42
CA ALA A 185 -7.33 -2.32 -34.52
C ALA A 185 -7.27 -3.70 -35.18
N ARG A 186 -6.30 -4.49 -34.78
CA ARG A 186 -6.25 -5.91 -35.05
C ARG A 186 -6.18 -6.64 -33.72
N ILE A 187 -7.18 -7.44 -33.44
CA ILE A 187 -7.23 -8.27 -32.23
C ILE A 187 -7.11 -9.72 -32.72
N ASP A 188 -6.07 -10.40 -32.30
CA ASP A 188 -5.86 -11.82 -32.57
C ASP A 188 -6.43 -12.62 -31.40
N TRP A 189 -7.64 -13.10 -31.56
CA TRP A 189 -8.36 -13.79 -30.51
C TRP A 189 -7.85 -15.23 -30.34
N ALA A 190 -7.65 -15.63 -29.09
CA ALA A 190 -7.61 -17.03 -28.70
C ALA A 190 -9.02 -17.51 -28.28
N GLU A 191 -9.12 -18.69 -27.73
CA GLU A 191 -10.37 -19.27 -27.22
C GLU A 191 -10.33 -19.26 -25.68
N PRO A 192 -11.42 -18.87 -25.00
CA PRO A 192 -12.67 -18.31 -25.54
C PRO A 192 -12.51 -16.83 -25.95
N TYR A 193 -13.08 -16.45 -27.08
CA TYR A 193 -13.05 -15.07 -27.58
C TYR A 193 -14.26 -14.24 -27.14
N ALA A 194 -14.18 -12.91 -27.30
CA ALA A 194 -15.30 -12.03 -27.06
C ALA A 194 -16.28 -12.00 -28.24
N THR A 195 -17.56 -12.27 -27.98
CA THR A 195 -18.64 -12.10 -28.95
C THR A 195 -19.27 -10.70 -28.91
N ALA A 196 -19.17 -10.02 -27.77
CA ALA A 196 -19.53 -8.62 -27.64
C ALA A 196 -18.42 -7.85 -26.93
N PHE A 197 -17.97 -6.74 -27.53
CA PHE A 197 -16.91 -5.90 -26.97
C PHE A 197 -16.93 -4.49 -27.57
N GLU A 198 -16.27 -3.55 -26.89
CA GLU A 198 -16.03 -2.22 -27.40
C GLU A 198 -14.54 -1.91 -27.48
N VAL A 199 -14.11 -1.32 -28.59
CA VAL A 199 -12.78 -0.69 -28.70
C VAL A 199 -12.94 0.78 -28.37
N GLN A 200 -12.20 1.23 -27.38
CA GLN A 200 -12.34 2.57 -26.81
C GLN A 200 -10.99 3.29 -26.80
N TYR A 201 -11.02 4.61 -26.71
CA TYR A 201 -9.87 5.47 -26.51
C TYR A 201 -10.07 6.39 -25.33
N TRP A 202 -8.97 6.80 -24.72
CA TRP A 202 -8.97 7.72 -23.60
C TRP A 202 -8.96 9.17 -24.09
N THR A 203 -9.78 10.03 -23.51
CA THR A 203 -9.90 11.45 -23.91
C THR A 203 -9.05 12.40 -23.06
N GLY A 204 -8.47 11.93 -21.94
CA GLY A 204 -7.61 12.72 -21.07
C GLY A 204 -6.23 12.98 -21.67
N ALA A 205 -5.52 13.95 -21.11
CA ALA A 205 -4.18 14.30 -21.54
C ALA A 205 -3.13 13.23 -21.15
N ASP A 206 -3.32 12.63 -19.99
CA ASP A 206 -2.57 11.51 -19.44
C ASP A 206 -3.51 10.58 -18.65
N GLU A 207 -2.96 9.57 -17.99
CA GLU A 207 -3.73 8.59 -17.22
C GLU A 207 -4.39 9.18 -15.99
N ASP A 208 -3.85 10.25 -15.41
CA ASP A 208 -4.30 10.90 -14.18
C ASP A 208 -5.22 12.09 -14.43
N ASP A 209 -5.60 12.34 -15.69
CA ASP A 209 -6.47 13.45 -16.05
C ASP A 209 -7.91 13.21 -15.57
N ASP A 210 -8.30 13.83 -14.47
CA ASP A 210 -9.66 13.79 -13.90
C ASP A 210 -10.79 14.17 -14.89
N GLY A 211 -10.45 14.92 -15.93
CA GLY A 211 -11.37 15.29 -17.01
C GLY A 211 -11.51 14.23 -18.10
N GLY A 212 -10.62 13.24 -18.10
CA GLY A 212 -10.59 12.17 -19.09
C GLY A 212 -11.79 11.21 -18.98
N ARG A 213 -12.05 10.46 -20.03
CA ARG A 213 -13.05 9.39 -20.06
C ARG A 213 -12.76 8.41 -21.18
N TRP A 214 -13.15 7.16 -20.97
CA TRP A 214 -13.18 6.17 -22.03
C TRP A 214 -14.32 6.47 -22.99
N GLN A 215 -14.04 6.50 -24.29
CA GLN A 215 -15.01 6.73 -25.34
C GLN A 215 -14.86 5.66 -26.41
N ALA A 216 -15.96 5.02 -26.80
CA ALA A 216 -15.94 4.08 -27.91
C ALA A 216 -15.58 4.80 -29.22
N PHE A 217 -14.77 4.15 -30.05
CA PHE A 217 -14.60 4.62 -31.43
C PHE A 217 -15.94 4.58 -32.17
N PRO A 218 -16.14 5.42 -33.20
CA PRO A 218 -17.40 5.48 -33.96
C PRO A 218 -17.87 4.11 -34.47
N HIS A 219 -16.96 3.22 -34.82
CA HIS A 219 -17.24 1.84 -35.26
C HIS A 219 -16.62 0.82 -34.29
N GLY A 220 -16.36 1.20 -33.06
CA GLY A 220 -15.69 0.37 -32.06
C GLY A 220 -16.58 -0.60 -31.31
N THR A 221 -17.91 -0.51 -31.46
CA THR A 221 -18.86 -1.40 -30.77
C THR A 221 -19.17 -2.62 -31.65
N ILE A 222 -18.78 -3.80 -31.20
CA ILE A 222 -18.98 -5.08 -31.87
C ILE A 222 -19.92 -5.94 -31.03
N THR A 223 -21.03 -6.41 -31.63
CA THR A 223 -22.07 -7.20 -30.96
C THR A 223 -22.17 -8.64 -31.46
N SER A 224 -21.37 -9.03 -32.42
CA SER A 224 -21.36 -10.37 -33.05
C SER A 224 -19.94 -10.75 -33.48
N GLY A 225 -18.99 -10.68 -32.56
CA GLY A 225 -17.63 -11.15 -32.77
C GLY A 225 -17.56 -12.64 -33.05
N SER A 226 -16.70 -13.05 -33.98
CA SER A 226 -16.56 -14.44 -34.42
C SER A 226 -15.16 -15.00 -34.14
N GLY A 227 -14.38 -14.35 -33.31
CA GLY A 227 -12.98 -14.74 -33.05
C GLY A 227 -12.05 -14.52 -34.22
N GLY A 228 -10.97 -15.25 -34.25
CA GLY A 228 -9.95 -15.15 -35.33
C GLY A 228 -9.15 -13.85 -35.22
N ARG A 229 -8.74 -13.31 -36.38
CA ARG A 229 -7.85 -12.14 -36.46
C ARG A 229 -8.43 -11.01 -37.34
N PRO A 230 -9.58 -10.45 -36.99
CA PRO A 230 -10.18 -9.39 -37.77
C PRO A 230 -9.34 -8.13 -37.76
N LEU A 231 -9.29 -7.41 -38.90
CA LEU A 231 -8.91 -6.00 -38.93
C LEU A 231 -10.17 -5.17 -38.79
N LEU A 232 -10.29 -4.47 -37.71
CA LEU A 232 -11.44 -3.63 -37.39
C LEU A 232 -11.14 -2.19 -37.82
N ARG A 233 -11.98 -1.64 -38.71
CA ARG A 233 -11.99 -0.21 -39.00
C ARG A 233 -12.78 0.49 -37.90
N LEU A 234 -12.10 1.32 -37.10
CA LEU A 234 -12.67 1.92 -35.88
C LEU A 234 -13.28 3.32 -36.14
N ALA A 235 -12.75 4.03 -37.16
CA ALA A 235 -13.22 5.37 -37.50
C ALA A 235 -12.88 5.72 -38.96
N GLU A 236 -13.61 6.65 -39.56
CA GLU A 236 -13.32 7.18 -40.89
C GLU A 236 -12.07 8.09 -40.88
N ALA A 237 -11.88 8.86 -39.80
CA ALA A 237 -10.72 9.69 -39.57
C ALA A 237 -10.00 9.23 -38.31
N PRO A 238 -8.64 9.18 -38.33
CA PRO A 238 -7.89 8.74 -37.16
C PRO A 238 -8.11 9.61 -35.94
N VAL A 239 -8.29 8.98 -34.78
CA VAL A 239 -8.31 9.63 -33.45
C VAL A 239 -6.89 9.62 -32.89
N LYS A 240 -6.42 10.76 -32.37
CA LYS A 240 -5.11 10.84 -31.71
C LYS A 240 -5.29 10.52 -30.23
N THR A 241 -4.68 9.43 -29.80
CA THR A 241 -4.75 8.96 -28.39
C THR A 241 -3.49 8.22 -28.00
N GLN A 242 -3.22 8.13 -26.70
CA GLN A 242 -2.13 7.34 -26.12
C GLN A 242 -2.65 6.04 -25.50
N PHE A 243 -3.89 6.01 -25.02
CA PHE A 243 -4.44 4.86 -24.31
C PHE A 243 -5.64 4.29 -25.07
N LEU A 244 -5.62 3.00 -25.23
CA LEU A 244 -6.62 2.22 -25.96
C LEU A 244 -7.14 1.11 -25.05
N ARG A 245 -8.44 0.85 -25.08
CA ARG A 245 -9.05 -0.21 -24.29
C ARG A 245 -9.94 -1.10 -25.15
N VAL A 246 -9.86 -2.41 -24.93
CA VAL A 246 -10.86 -3.37 -25.42
C VAL A 246 -11.67 -3.82 -24.22
N LEU A 247 -12.93 -3.40 -24.15
CA LEU A 247 -13.88 -3.75 -23.11
C LEU A 247 -14.76 -4.91 -23.58
N MET A 248 -14.62 -6.08 -22.98
CA MET A 248 -15.29 -7.33 -23.37
C MET A 248 -16.46 -7.61 -22.43
N THR A 249 -17.64 -7.87 -23.00
CA THR A 249 -18.91 -7.99 -22.25
C THR A 249 -19.60 -9.34 -22.43
N ALA A 250 -19.33 -10.09 -23.49
CA ALA A 250 -19.87 -11.42 -23.68
C ALA A 250 -18.85 -12.35 -24.33
N GLY A 251 -18.68 -13.55 -23.78
CA GLY A 251 -17.76 -14.57 -24.27
C GLY A 251 -18.38 -15.58 -25.22
N SER A 252 -17.55 -16.28 -25.98
CA SER A 252 -17.94 -17.36 -26.86
C SER A 252 -18.23 -18.67 -26.13
N HIS A 253 -17.66 -18.84 -24.95
CA HIS A 253 -17.64 -20.10 -24.19
C HIS A 253 -17.05 -21.29 -24.97
N THR A 254 -16.21 -21.01 -25.96
CA THR A 254 -15.44 -22.02 -26.67
C THR A 254 -14.29 -22.53 -25.79
N MET A 255 -13.83 -23.74 -26.07
CA MET A 255 -12.79 -24.39 -25.26
C MET A 255 -11.44 -23.75 -25.46
N MET A 256 -10.74 -23.46 -24.38
CA MET A 256 -9.36 -22.98 -24.38
C MET A 256 -8.42 -23.98 -25.11
N PRO A 257 -7.45 -23.49 -25.93
CA PRO A 257 -6.51 -24.35 -26.60
C PRO A 257 -5.73 -25.25 -25.64
N GLY A 258 -5.69 -26.54 -25.97
CA GLY A 258 -4.93 -27.50 -25.20
C GLY A 258 -5.63 -28.01 -23.93
N ALA A 259 -6.82 -27.53 -23.60
CA ALA A 259 -7.61 -28.05 -22.51
C ALA A 259 -8.02 -29.49 -22.77
N ALA A 260 -8.01 -30.31 -21.71
CA ALA A 260 -8.45 -31.71 -21.76
C ALA A 260 -9.60 -31.90 -20.79
N GLY A 261 -10.75 -32.31 -21.29
CA GLY A 261 -11.94 -32.53 -20.45
C GLY A 261 -13.02 -31.46 -20.64
N ASP A 262 -13.89 -31.32 -19.67
CA ASP A 262 -15.05 -30.44 -19.73
C ASP A 262 -15.08 -29.49 -18.50
N ASP A 263 -13.93 -28.93 -18.14
CA ASP A 263 -13.86 -27.93 -17.08
C ASP A 263 -14.41 -26.60 -17.59
N TRP A 264 -15.39 -26.04 -16.89
CA TRP A 264 -15.99 -24.78 -17.28
C TRP A 264 -15.01 -23.61 -17.24
N ARG A 265 -13.97 -23.67 -16.43
CA ARG A 265 -12.91 -22.65 -16.37
C ARG A 265 -12.18 -22.51 -17.71
N ASP A 266 -12.08 -23.59 -18.47
CA ASP A 266 -11.48 -23.58 -19.80
C ASP A 266 -12.37 -22.92 -20.86
N ARG A 267 -13.63 -22.64 -20.55
CA ARG A 267 -14.62 -22.01 -21.43
C ARG A 267 -15.03 -20.60 -20.99
N ALA A 268 -14.73 -20.24 -19.74
CA ALA A 268 -15.11 -18.95 -19.15
C ALA A 268 -14.03 -17.90 -19.37
N GLY A 269 -14.42 -16.63 -19.37
CA GLY A 269 -13.53 -15.50 -19.59
C GLY A 269 -13.28 -15.17 -21.07
N PHE A 270 -12.19 -14.48 -21.34
CA PHE A 270 -11.80 -13.96 -22.66
C PHE A 270 -10.31 -14.22 -22.88
N ALA A 271 -9.92 -14.61 -24.08
CA ALA A 271 -8.53 -14.89 -24.43
C ALA A 271 -8.08 -14.16 -25.68
N VAL A 272 -6.89 -13.58 -25.66
CA VAL A 272 -6.30 -12.79 -26.75
C VAL A 272 -4.83 -13.18 -26.91
N ASN A 273 -4.42 -13.51 -28.13
CA ASN A 273 -3.02 -13.80 -28.47
C ASN A 273 -2.24 -12.50 -28.63
N GLU A 274 -2.73 -11.57 -29.46
CA GLU A 274 -2.02 -10.35 -29.82
C GLU A 274 -2.99 -9.20 -30.08
N VAL A 275 -2.55 -7.98 -29.78
CA VAL A 275 -3.29 -6.76 -30.11
C VAL A 275 -2.41 -5.80 -30.90
N GLY A 276 -2.95 -5.21 -31.95
CA GLY A 276 -2.31 -4.17 -32.74
C GLY A 276 -3.26 -3.00 -32.97
N PHE A 277 -2.73 -1.80 -32.92
CA PHE A 277 -3.48 -0.56 -33.16
C PHE A 277 -2.71 0.34 -34.12
N GLY A 278 -3.44 1.09 -34.93
CA GLY A 278 -2.78 1.98 -35.90
C GLY A 278 -3.75 2.54 -36.92
N THR A 279 -3.24 2.77 -38.11
CA THR A 279 -4.04 3.25 -39.26
C THR A 279 -4.05 2.24 -40.38
N VAL A 280 -5.13 2.22 -41.18
CA VAL A 280 -5.20 1.37 -42.40
C VAL A 280 -4.36 1.97 -43.50
N ARG A 281 -3.43 1.18 -44.07
CA ARG A 281 -2.65 1.53 -45.25
C ARG A 281 -3.49 1.42 -46.52
N ALA A 282 -3.00 1.99 -47.61
CA ALA A 282 -3.65 1.94 -48.91
C ALA A 282 -3.83 0.50 -49.45
N ASP A 283 -2.99 -0.44 -49.05
CA ASP A 283 -3.08 -1.87 -49.38
C ASP A 283 -4.04 -2.64 -48.42
N GLY A 284 -4.71 -1.97 -47.52
CA GLY A 284 -5.63 -2.57 -46.57
C GLY A 284 -4.95 -3.18 -45.33
N SER A 285 -3.61 -3.13 -45.20
CA SER A 285 -2.90 -3.62 -44.03
C SER A 285 -2.91 -2.61 -42.88
N LEU A 286 -2.68 -3.07 -41.65
CA LEU A 286 -2.50 -2.23 -40.49
C LEU A 286 -1.10 -1.62 -40.47
N ALA A 287 -1.02 -0.29 -40.36
CA ALA A 287 0.20 0.41 -39.95
C ALA A 287 0.28 0.38 -38.42
N ASP A 288 0.70 -0.74 -37.88
CA ASP A 288 0.73 -0.98 -36.45
C ASP A 288 1.72 -0.04 -35.75
N VAL A 289 1.31 0.51 -34.61
CA VAL A 289 2.14 1.35 -33.75
C VAL A 289 2.44 0.68 -32.39
N VAL A 290 1.93 -0.54 -32.18
CA VAL A 290 2.26 -1.38 -31.03
C VAL A 290 3.61 -2.05 -31.29
N HIS A 291 4.48 -2.04 -30.30
CA HIS A 291 5.77 -2.75 -30.36
C HIS A 291 5.62 -4.15 -29.81
N HIS A 292 5.82 -5.14 -30.68
CA HIS A 292 5.77 -6.57 -30.34
C HIS A 292 7.19 -7.08 -30.17
N ALA A 293 7.52 -7.62 -29.01
CA ALA A 293 8.86 -8.14 -28.71
C ALA A 293 8.81 -9.22 -27.64
N ALA A 294 9.73 -10.17 -27.71
CA ALA A 294 9.89 -11.22 -26.69
C ALA A 294 10.52 -10.71 -25.37
N SER A 295 10.87 -9.43 -25.29
CA SER A 295 11.45 -8.81 -24.10
C SER A 295 10.51 -7.76 -23.54
N HIS A 296 10.18 -7.84 -22.28
CA HIS A 296 9.31 -6.89 -21.57
C HIS A 296 9.73 -5.43 -21.82
N THR A 297 11.01 -5.12 -21.70
CA THR A 297 11.53 -3.75 -21.86
C THR A 297 11.38 -3.18 -23.27
N ALA A 298 11.12 -4.02 -24.28
CA ALA A 298 10.95 -3.63 -25.67
C ALA A 298 9.49 -3.67 -26.15
N GLN A 299 8.57 -4.15 -25.31
CA GLN A 299 7.15 -4.24 -25.63
C GLN A 299 6.43 -2.92 -25.39
N THR A 300 5.31 -2.72 -26.08
CA THR A 300 4.30 -1.73 -25.69
C THR A 300 3.60 -2.21 -24.42
N TRP A 301 3.44 -1.32 -23.44
CA TRP A 301 2.84 -1.63 -22.16
C TRP A 301 1.35 -1.94 -22.29
N THR A 302 0.94 -2.98 -21.57
CA THR A 302 -0.45 -3.41 -21.51
C THR A 302 -0.87 -3.59 -20.05
N HIS A 303 -2.15 -3.39 -19.80
CA HIS A 303 -2.78 -3.60 -18.51
C HIS A 303 -4.03 -4.42 -18.70
N VAL A 304 -4.38 -5.24 -17.74
CA VAL A 304 -5.55 -6.12 -17.83
C VAL A 304 -6.36 -6.08 -16.54
N SER A 305 -7.68 -6.25 -16.65
CA SER A 305 -8.59 -6.24 -15.50
C SER A 305 -8.39 -7.42 -14.55
N SER A 306 -7.93 -8.54 -15.08
CA SER A 306 -7.62 -9.75 -14.32
C SER A 306 -6.82 -10.70 -15.21
N THR A 307 -6.23 -11.73 -14.62
CA THR A 307 -5.53 -12.78 -15.37
C THR A 307 -6.00 -14.15 -14.88
N ASP A 308 -6.23 -15.06 -15.82
CA ASP A 308 -6.53 -16.44 -15.52
C ASP A 308 -5.35 -17.09 -14.79
N PRO A 309 -5.53 -17.66 -13.60
CA PRO A 309 -4.49 -18.39 -12.87
C PRO A 309 -4.09 -19.73 -13.54
N TRP A 310 -4.51 -19.98 -14.76
CA TRP A 310 -4.05 -21.13 -15.54
C TRP A 310 -2.57 -20.97 -15.93
N HIS A 311 -1.78 -22.00 -15.69
CA HIS A 311 -0.33 -21.97 -15.87
C HIS A 311 0.14 -23.03 -16.86
N ARG A 312 1.23 -22.73 -17.57
CA ARG A 312 1.95 -23.69 -18.41
C ARG A 312 3.29 -24.06 -17.75
N ALA A 313 3.82 -25.22 -18.07
CA ALA A 313 5.11 -25.65 -17.55
C ALA A 313 6.24 -24.64 -17.86
N VAL A 314 6.18 -23.99 -19.02
CA VAL A 314 7.15 -22.96 -19.44
C VAL A 314 7.05 -21.66 -18.62
N ASP A 315 5.93 -21.41 -17.99
CA ASP A 315 5.70 -20.22 -17.17
C ASP A 315 6.32 -20.32 -15.76
N ARG A 316 6.95 -21.44 -15.43
CA ARG A 316 7.58 -21.65 -14.13
C ARG A 316 8.97 -21.04 -14.12
N ASP A 317 9.27 -20.39 -13.04
CA ASP A 317 10.62 -19.93 -12.70
C ASP A 317 11.06 -20.62 -11.41
N ALA A 318 12.04 -21.50 -11.50
CA ALA A 318 12.57 -22.25 -10.37
C ALA A 318 13.60 -21.47 -9.56
N ASP A 319 14.02 -20.29 -10.04
CA ASP A 319 15.07 -19.50 -9.40
C ASP A 319 14.55 -18.63 -8.26
N LEU A 320 13.24 -18.46 -8.15
CA LEU A 320 12.66 -17.62 -7.11
C LEU A 320 12.44 -18.38 -5.82
N GLU A 321 12.84 -17.75 -4.77
CA GLU A 321 12.68 -18.26 -3.42
C GLU A 321 11.23 -18.17 -2.97
N GLN A 322 10.72 -19.28 -2.45
CA GLN A 322 9.45 -19.30 -1.76
C GLN A 322 9.61 -18.62 -0.39
N PRO A 323 8.67 -17.79 0.04
CA PRO A 323 8.72 -17.25 1.39
C PRO A 323 8.73 -18.40 2.40
N GLY A 324 9.75 -18.46 3.22
CA GLY A 324 9.91 -19.49 4.22
C GLY A 324 8.93 -19.28 5.37
N ILE A 325 7.66 -19.64 5.20
CA ILE A 325 6.61 -19.37 6.19
C ILE A 325 6.95 -19.97 7.56
N ASP A 326 7.45 -21.20 7.62
CA ASP A 326 7.91 -21.81 8.86
C ASP A 326 9.03 -21.00 9.51
N ARG A 327 9.97 -20.49 8.71
CA ARG A 327 11.11 -19.72 9.20
C ARG A 327 10.69 -18.37 9.79
N VAL A 328 9.69 -17.72 9.17
CA VAL A 328 9.14 -16.47 9.71
C VAL A 328 8.48 -16.70 11.06
N PHE A 329 7.68 -17.75 11.20
CA PHE A 329 7.06 -18.09 12.49
C PHE A 329 8.10 -18.58 13.52
N ASP A 330 9.03 -19.41 13.12
CA ASP A 330 10.12 -19.92 13.98
C ASP A 330 11.09 -18.82 14.42
N SER A 331 11.25 -17.75 13.63
CA SER A 331 12.06 -16.58 13.98
C SER A 331 11.54 -15.83 15.21
N LYS A 332 10.27 -16.02 15.57
CA LYS A 332 9.57 -15.32 16.64
C LYS A 332 9.51 -13.80 16.43
N LEU A 333 9.67 -13.34 15.21
CA LEU A 333 9.58 -11.90 14.88
C LEU A 333 8.21 -11.34 15.26
N GLY A 334 7.14 -12.12 15.10
CA GLY A 334 5.79 -11.80 15.57
C GLY A 334 5.60 -11.79 17.08
N ASN A 335 6.64 -12.12 17.88
CA ASN A 335 6.61 -12.10 19.36
C ASN A 335 5.50 -12.95 20.01
N GLY A 336 5.05 -14.00 19.33
CA GLY A 336 3.93 -14.85 19.77
C GLY A 336 2.54 -14.22 19.60
N LEU A 337 2.46 -13.03 18.99
CA LEU A 337 1.20 -12.39 18.63
C LEU A 337 0.69 -12.96 17.31
N PRO A 338 -0.62 -12.90 17.06
CA PRO A 338 -1.17 -13.29 15.76
C PRO A 338 -0.59 -12.46 14.63
N VAL A 339 -0.17 -13.14 13.56
CA VAL A 339 0.32 -12.53 12.33
C VAL A 339 -0.88 -12.28 11.41
N MET A 340 -0.85 -11.17 10.65
CA MET A 340 -1.75 -10.96 9.53
C MET A 340 -1.11 -11.57 8.29
N MET A 341 -1.85 -12.47 7.63
CA MET A 341 -1.40 -13.17 6.43
C MET A 341 -2.25 -12.75 5.25
N PRO A 342 -1.66 -12.50 4.10
CA PRO A 342 -2.40 -12.24 2.88
C PRO A 342 -2.72 -13.54 2.13
N THR A 343 -3.66 -13.43 1.20
CA THR A 343 -3.80 -14.34 0.06
C THR A 343 -4.03 -13.52 -1.20
N GLY A 344 -3.44 -13.89 -2.32
CA GLY A 344 -3.76 -13.30 -3.60
C GLY A 344 -5.17 -13.64 -4.07
N MET A 345 -5.70 -12.82 -4.94
CA MET A 345 -7.03 -13.04 -5.51
C MET A 345 -7.10 -12.85 -7.02
N LEU A 346 -6.52 -11.75 -7.54
CA LEU A 346 -6.61 -11.44 -8.97
C LEU A 346 -5.88 -12.48 -9.85
N PHE A 347 -4.84 -13.07 -9.31
CA PHE A 347 -3.93 -13.99 -9.98
C PHE A 347 -3.80 -15.36 -9.31
N ASP A 348 -4.70 -15.68 -8.37
CA ASP A 348 -4.71 -16.94 -7.62
C ASP A 348 -6.07 -17.64 -7.71
N THR A 349 -6.18 -18.84 -7.14
CA THR A 349 -7.40 -19.61 -7.04
C THR A 349 -7.85 -19.75 -5.59
N PRO A 350 -9.17 -19.81 -5.32
CA PRO A 350 -9.68 -20.07 -3.97
C PRO A 350 -9.16 -21.39 -3.37
N GLU A 351 -8.88 -22.39 -4.22
CA GLU A 351 -8.34 -23.69 -3.83
C GLU A 351 -6.91 -23.61 -3.35
N ASN A 352 -6.05 -22.86 -4.07
CA ASN A 352 -4.67 -22.64 -3.67
C ASN A 352 -4.56 -21.83 -2.37
N ALA A 353 -5.33 -20.75 -2.24
CA ALA A 353 -5.45 -19.99 -1.00
C ALA A 353 -5.98 -20.86 0.17
N ALA A 354 -6.93 -21.76 -0.11
CA ALA A 354 -7.40 -22.71 0.91
C ALA A 354 -6.31 -23.68 1.35
N ALA A 355 -5.43 -24.12 0.45
CA ALA A 355 -4.30 -24.99 0.80
C ALA A 355 -3.28 -24.27 1.69
N GLU A 356 -2.97 -23.02 1.40
CA GLU A 356 -2.15 -22.14 2.25
C GLU A 356 -2.71 -22.06 3.67
N LEU A 357 -3.98 -21.71 3.80
CA LEU A 357 -4.61 -21.57 5.12
C LEU A 357 -4.72 -22.89 5.87
N ARG A 358 -4.95 -24.02 5.19
CA ARG A 358 -4.91 -25.36 5.83
C ARG A 358 -3.51 -25.68 6.36
N TYR A 359 -2.48 -25.35 5.60
CA TYR A 359 -1.11 -25.50 6.05
C TYR A 359 -0.84 -24.70 7.33
N ILE A 360 -1.22 -23.41 7.34
CA ILE A 360 -1.10 -22.54 8.50
C ILE A 360 -1.85 -23.12 9.71
N ALA A 361 -3.09 -23.56 9.51
CA ALA A 361 -3.90 -24.16 10.56
C ALA A 361 -3.31 -25.48 11.10
N ALA A 362 -2.80 -26.35 10.21
CA ALA A 362 -2.20 -27.63 10.59
C ALA A 362 -0.89 -27.43 11.39
N ARG A 363 -0.16 -26.37 11.12
CA ARG A 363 1.07 -25.98 11.88
C ARG A 363 0.75 -25.31 13.21
N GLY A 364 -0.50 -24.90 13.44
CA GLY A 364 -0.89 -24.16 14.63
C GLY A 364 -0.29 -22.77 14.71
N PHE A 365 0.08 -22.16 13.58
CA PHE A 365 0.63 -20.81 13.54
C PHE A 365 -0.43 -19.79 13.99
N PRO A 366 -0.05 -18.81 14.83
CA PRO A 366 -0.98 -17.80 15.32
C PRO A 366 -1.31 -16.81 14.20
N VAL A 367 -2.42 -17.00 13.52
CA VAL A 367 -2.95 -16.11 12.50
C VAL A 367 -4.37 -15.69 12.90
N LYS A 368 -4.68 -14.40 12.83
CA LYS A 368 -5.99 -13.85 13.19
C LYS A 368 -6.67 -13.11 12.05
N GLN A 369 -5.89 -12.47 11.21
CA GLN A 369 -6.37 -11.65 10.09
C GLN A 369 -5.84 -12.23 8.79
N ILE A 370 -6.72 -12.37 7.82
CA ILE A 370 -6.39 -12.79 6.45
C ILE A 370 -6.73 -11.63 5.55
N GLU A 371 -5.71 -11.04 4.96
CA GLU A 371 -5.86 -9.96 3.99
C GLU A 371 -6.07 -10.56 2.59
N LEU A 372 -7.18 -10.22 1.96
CA LEU A 372 -7.54 -10.75 0.65
C LEU A 372 -7.10 -9.77 -0.44
N GLY A 373 -6.03 -10.10 -1.12
CA GLY A 373 -5.40 -9.27 -2.15
C GLY A 373 -4.42 -8.23 -1.59
N GLU A 374 -3.75 -7.55 -2.51
CA GLU A 374 -2.81 -6.48 -2.25
C GLU A 374 -2.85 -5.52 -3.44
N GLU A 375 -3.02 -4.23 -3.15
CA GLU A 375 -3.04 -3.17 -4.15
C GLU A 375 -3.93 -3.41 -5.40
N PRO A 376 -5.14 -3.96 -5.26
CA PRO A 376 -5.95 -4.27 -6.45
C PRO A 376 -6.34 -3.02 -7.24
N ASP A 377 -6.36 -1.87 -6.61
CA ASP A 377 -6.53 -0.56 -7.23
C ASP A 377 -5.30 -0.16 -8.05
N GLY A 378 -4.09 -0.47 -7.57
CA GLY A 378 -2.82 -0.30 -8.29
C GLY A 378 -2.60 -1.34 -9.39
N GLN A 379 -3.33 -2.45 -9.39
CA GLN A 379 -3.28 -3.49 -10.42
C GLN A 379 -4.36 -3.31 -11.50
N TYR A 380 -4.95 -2.15 -11.63
CA TYR A 380 -6.07 -1.88 -12.54
C TYR A 380 -7.30 -2.78 -12.34
N GLY A 381 -7.43 -3.41 -11.18
CA GLY A 381 -8.58 -4.26 -10.85
C GLY A 381 -9.88 -3.46 -10.79
N ASP A 382 -10.92 -3.92 -11.48
CA ASP A 382 -12.25 -3.34 -11.33
C ASP A 382 -12.79 -3.59 -9.91
N PRO A 383 -13.29 -2.57 -9.19
CA PRO A 383 -13.74 -2.72 -7.81
C PRO A 383 -14.94 -3.65 -7.64
N ALA A 384 -15.80 -3.80 -8.67
CA ALA A 384 -16.92 -4.74 -8.60
C ALA A 384 -16.46 -6.18 -8.83
N ASP A 385 -15.50 -6.39 -9.73
CA ASP A 385 -14.86 -7.69 -9.96
C ASP A 385 -14.08 -8.14 -8.72
N TYR A 386 -13.29 -7.23 -8.16
CA TYR A 386 -12.59 -7.51 -6.90
C TYR A 386 -13.58 -7.86 -5.77
N ALA A 387 -14.69 -7.14 -5.64
CA ALA A 387 -15.71 -7.47 -4.63
C ALA A 387 -16.31 -8.86 -4.85
N ALA A 388 -16.51 -9.26 -6.09
CA ALA A 388 -17.04 -10.58 -6.43
C ALA A 388 -16.04 -11.69 -6.05
N LEU A 389 -14.77 -11.52 -6.41
CA LEU A 389 -13.70 -12.43 -6.02
C LEU A 389 -13.54 -12.46 -4.49
N TYR A 390 -13.51 -11.30 -3.83
CA TYR A 390 -13.43 -11.18 -2.38
C TYR A 390 -14.50 -12.06 -1.69
N VAL A 391 -15.74 -11.97 -2.13
CA VAL A 391 -16.84 -12.75 -1.55
C VAL A 391 -16.67 -14.25 -1.82
N ALA A 392 -16.23 -14.62 -3.02
CA ALA A 392 -15.98 -16.03 -3.38
C ALA A 392 -14.86 -16.63 -2.52
N PHE A 393 -13.73 -15.93 -2.39
CA PHE A 393 -12.61 -16.35 -1.54
C PHE A 393 -13.00 -16.40 -0.07
N ALA A 394 -13.55 -15.33 0.49
CA ALA A 394 -13.95 -15.28 1.90
C ALA A 394 -14.89 -16.43 2.27
N ARG A 395 -15.86 -16.77 1.43
CA ARG A 395 -16.76 -17.90 1.64
C ARG A 395 -16.06 -19.24 1.55
N ARG A 396 -15.15 -19.41 0.59
CA ARG A 396 -14.39 -20.66 0.40
C ARG A 396 -13.41 -20.91 1.53
N LEU A 397 -12.80 -19.85 2.05
CA LEU A 397 -11.75 -19.92 3.08
C LEU A 397 -12.32 -19.98 4.51
N LYS A 398 -13.58 -19.62 4.67
CA LYS A 398 -14.22 -19.51 5.99
C LYS A 398 -14.12 -20.80 6.81
N GLY A 399 -13.63 -20.65 8.04
CA GLY A 399 -13.52 -21.75 9.00
C GLY A 399 -12.27 -22.61 8.86
N ILE A 400 -11.40 -22.38 7.85
CA ILE A 400 -10.15 -23.12 7.70
C ILE A 400 -9.18 -22.74 8.85
N VAL A 401 -9.00 -21.46 9.10
CA VAL A 401 -8.27 -20.96 10.28
C VAL A 401 -9.28 -20.54 11.34
N PRO A 402 -9.33 -21.23 12.49
CA PRO A 402 -10.33 -20.93 13.51
C PRO A 402 -10.24 -19.50 14.05
N GLY A 403 -11.35 -18.78 14.01
CA GLY A 403 -11.43 -17.41 14.52
C GLY A 403 -10.77 -16.35 13.65
N ALA A 404 -10.23 -16.69 12.49
CA ALA A 404 -9.69 -15.71 11.55
C ALA A 404 -10.81 -14.86 10.94
N VAL A 405 -10.49 -13.59 10.70
CA VAL A 405 -11.35 -12.63 10.01
C VAL A 405 -10.69 -12.22 8.68
N PHE A 406 -11.50 -12.08 7.65
CA PHE A 406 -11.05 -11.65 6.34
C PHE A 406 -11.20 -10.13 6.20
N GLY A 407 -10.28 -9.48 5.53
CA GLY A 407 -10.30 -8.05 5.27
C GLY A 407 -9.48 -7.69 4.05
N GLY A 408 -9.24 -6.44 3.87
CA GLY A 408 -8.57 -5.86 2.72
C GLY A 408 -9.20 -4.51 2.38
N PRO A 409 -8.96 -3.98 1.20
CA PRO A 409 -8.25 -4.56 0.06
C PRO A 409 -6.74 -4.32 0.06
N SER A 410 -6.15 -3.69 1.07
CA SER A 410 -4.81 -3.14 1.02
C SER A 410 -4.66 -2.17 -0.15
N LEU A 411 -5.46 -1.10 -0.13
CA LEU A 411 -5.38 -0.07 -1.18
C LEU A 411 -3.95 0.47 -1.26
N GLN A 412 -3.44 0.64 -2.48
CA GLN A 412 -2.10 1.19 -2.73
C GLN A 412 -1.91 2.57 -2.12
N GLN A 413 -2.98 3.37 -2.12
CA GLN A 413 -3.00 4.66 -1.43
C GLN A 413 -4.37 4.94 -0.79
N GLY A 414 -4.35 5.50 0.41
CA GLY A 414 -5.58 5.87 1.11
C GLY A 414 -6.16 7.22 0.70
N ASP A 415 -5.38 8.11 0.12
CA ASP A 415 -5.75 9.52 -0.14
C ASP A 415 -6.07 9.84 -1.60
N SER A 416 -5.64 9.00 -2.52
CA SER A 416 -5.98 9.11 -3.94
C SER A 416 -6.53 7.81 -4.49
N ASP A 417 -7.23 7.86 -5.60
CA ASP A 417 -7.61 6.70 -6.38
C ASP A 417 -6.59 6.54 -7.51
N THR A 418 -5.42 6.03 -7.19
CA THR A 418 -4.48 5.60 -8.22
C THR A 418 -5.19 4.60 -9.13
N TRP A 419 -5.00 4.73 -10.42
CA TRP A 419 -5.44 3.76 -11.42
C TRP A 419 -6.96 3.57 -11.57
N MET A 420 -7.77 4.45 -10.99
CA MET A 420 -9.18 4.44 -11.27
C MET A 420 -9.42 4.62 -12.78
N LEU A 421 -10.36 3.82 -13.28
CA LEU A 421 -10.94 4.14 -14.57
C LEU A 421 -11.50 5.56 -14.48
N PRO A 422 -10.90 6.50 -15.20
CA PRO A 422 -11.30 7.90 -15.10
C PRO A 422 -12.78 8.06 -15.41
N ASN A 423 -13.48 8.90 -14.67
CA ASN A 423 -14.94 9.09 -14.68
C ASN A 423 -15.77 7.88 -14.20
N ALA A 424 -15.18 6.92 -13.50
CA ALA A 424 -15.98 6.01 -12.73
C ALA A 424 -16.80 6.78 -11.68
N PRO A 425 -18.06 6.38 -11.41
CA PRO A 425 -18.91 7.08 -10.45
C PRO A 425 -18.42 6.84 -9.01
N GLY A 426 -17.57 7.72 -8.50
CA GLY A 426 -17.02 7.64 -7.16
C GLY A 426 -15.64 6.98 -7.09
N SER A 427 -15.10 6.85 -5.89
CA SER A 427 -13.80 6.25 -5.62
C SER A 427 -13.79 4.74 -5.82
N TRP A 428 -12.61 4.16 -6.03
CA TRP A 428 -12.43 2.71 -6.10
C TRP A 428 -13.00 2.03 -4.85
N ASN A 429 -12.62 2.50 -3.66
CA ASN A 429 -13.12 1.97 -2.40
C ASN A 429 -14.64 2.12 -2.23
N GLY A 430 -15.17 3.28 -2.60
CA GLY A 430 -16.62 3.52 -2.56
C GLY A 430 -17.40 2.54 -3.44
N GLN A 431 -16.87 2.21 -4.63
CA GLN A 431 -17.46 1.21 -5.53
C GLN A 431 -17.34 -0.21 -5.00
N PHE A 432 -16.17 -0.57 -4.42
CA PHE A 432 -15.97 -1.85 -3.73
C PHE A 432 -16.99 -2.04 -2.60
N ILE A 433 -17.12 -1.07 -1.69
CA ILE A 433 -18.09 -1.10 -0.60
C ILE A 433 -19.54 -1.18 -1.12
N ALA A 434 -19.84 -0.43 -2.18
CA ALA A 434 -21.17 -0.47 -2.81
C ALA A 434 -21.45 -1.85 -3.43
N ALA A 435 -20.45 -2.48 -4.05
CA ALA A 435 -20.56 -3.83 -4.61
C ALA A 435 -20.81 -4.88 -3.51
N LEU A 436 -20.06 -4.82 -2.40
CA LEU A 436 -20.30 -5.69 -1.24
C LEU A 436 -21.73 -5.51 -0.68
N LYS A 437 -22.21 -4.27 -0.61
CA LYS A 437 -23.60 -3.99 -0.17
C LYS A 437 -24.64 -4.59 -1.12
N ARG A 438 -24.46 -4.43 -2.43
CA ARG A 438 -25.37 -5.03 -3.43
C ARG A 438 -25.45 -6.55 -3.31
N GLN A 439 -24.34 -7.21 -3.02
CA GLN A 439 -24.25 -8.66 -2.82
C GLN A 439 -24.72 -9.11 -1.42
N GLY A 440 -25.11 -8.20 -0.53
CA GLY A 440 -25.46 -8.52 0.86
C GLY A 440 -24.27 -9.08 1.66
N ALA A 441 -23.03 -8.77 1.23
CA ALA A 441 -21.80 -9.38 1.71
C ALA A 441 -20.92 -8.43 2.55
N LEU A 442 -21.37 -7.20 2.82
CA LEU A 442 -20.57 -6.24 3.61
C LEU A 442 -20.10 -6.80 4.98
N ARG A 443 -20.85 -7.74 5.54
CA ARG A 443 -20.49 -8.43 6.79
C ARG A 443 -19.28 -9.36 6.67
N GLU A 444 -18.88 -9.76 5.46
CA GLU A 444 -17.70 -10.59 5.21
C GLU A 444 -16.41 -9.73 5.30
N LEU A 445 -16.53 -8.40 5.22
CA LEU A 445 -15.42 -7.47 5.44
C LEU A 445 -15.19 -7.31 6.95
N GLY A 446 -14.19 -8.00 7.49
CA GLY A 446 -13.86 -8.02 8.91
C GLY A 446 -12.86 -6.95 9.34
N PHE A 447 -12.11 -6.37 8.41
CA PHE A 447 -11.27 -5.18 8.59
C PHE A 447 -11.06 -4.47 7.25
N MET A 448 -10.73 -3.17 7.32
CA MET A 448 -10.35 -2.36 6.15
C MET A 448 -8.86 -2.09 6.21
N SER A 449 -8.16 -2.25 5.09
CA SER A 449 -6.72 -2.02 5.01
C SER A 449 -6.32 -1.15 3.82
N PHE A 450 -5.20 -0.46 3.97
CA PHE A 450 -4.57 0.37 2.95
C PHE A 450 -3.09 0.60 3.29
N GLU A 451 -2.33 1.03 2.30
CA GLU A 451 -0.94 1.46 2.43
C GLU A 451 -0.84 2.97 2.54
N TYR A 452 0.24 3.45 3.15
CA TYR A 452 0.42 4.87 3.36
C TYR A 452 1.87 5.32 3.19
N TYR A 453 2.16 5.84 2.01
CA TYR A 453 3.45 6.39 1.60
C TYR A 453 3.25 7.84 1.12
N PRO A 454 3.07 8.79 2.04
CA PRO A 454 2.46 10.09 1.73
C PRO A 454 3.36 11.09 0.99
N ILE A 455 4.61 10.78 0.71
CA ILE A 455 5.55 11.72 0.08
C ILE A 455 5.99 11.16 -1.28
N GLU A 456 5.36 11.57 -2.34
CA GLU A 456 5.72 11.16 -3.72
C GLU A 456 6.91 11.95 -4.26
N ASP A 457 6.86 13.30 -4.19
CA ASP A 457 7.98 14.14 -4.58
C ASP A 457 8.98 14.29 -3.43
N LEU A 458 10.04 13.51 -3.47
CA LEU A 458 11.06 13.38 -2.44
C LEU A 458 12.13 14.46 -2.46
N CYS A 459 12.16 15.32 -3.50
CA CYS A 459 13.25 16.26 -3.74
C CYS A 459 12.89 17.72 -3.51
N GLY A 460 11.66 18.03 -3.17
CA GLY A 460 11.22 19.39 -2.91
C GLY A 460 11.37 19.82 -1.44
N ASP A 461 10.55 20.77 -1.03
CA ASP A 461 10.46 21.21 0.34
C ASP A 461 9.75 20.17 1.22
N ILE A 462 10.52 19.22 1.72
CA ILE A 462 10.06 18.12 2.58
C ILE A 462 9.34 18.64 3.82
N HIS A 463 9.79 19.75 4.41
CA HIS A 463 9.17 20.29 5.61
C HIS A 463 7.74 20.78 5.35
N THR A 464 7.50 21.46 4.23
CA THR A 464 6.14 21.84 3.83
C THR A 464 5.25 20.60 3.60
N LYS A 465 5.79 19.54 3.00
CA LYS A 465 5.05 18.28 2.78
C LYS A 465 4.71 17.60 4.11
N LEU A 466 5.67 17.49 5.04
CA LEU A 466 5.41 16.96 6.39
C LEU A 466 4.31 17.72 7.12
N LEU A 467 4.20 19.03 6.94
CA LEU A 467 3.14 19.82 7.61
C LEU A 467 1.72 19.43 7.17
N ARG A 468 1.55 18.81 6.00
CA ARG A 468 0.25 18.39 5.47
C ARG A 468 -0.20 17.04 6.02
N GLN A 469 0.72 16.16 6.43
CA GLN A 469 0.44 14.75 6.71
C GLN A 469 -0.59 14.49 7.80
N SER A 470 -0.59 15.25 8.89
CA SER A 470 -1.64 15.11 9.91
C SER A 470 -3.05 15.36 9.38
N ARG A 471 -3.20 16.19 8.34
CA ARG A 471 -4.48 16.47 7.68
C ARG A 471 -4.86 15.34 6.76
N THR A 472 -3.95 14.88 5.93
CA THR A 472 -4.17 13.79 4.96
C THR A 472 -4.72 12.53 5.62
N LEU A 473 -4.11 12.03 6.71
CA LEU A 473 -4.67 10.89 7.45
C LEU A 473 -6.09 11.14 7.97
N GLY A 474 -6.43 12.37 8.36
CA GLY A 474 -7.79 12.74 8.75
C GLY A 474 -8.75 12.69 7.57
N GLU A 475 -8.34 13.20 6.42
CA GLU A 475 -9.11 13.20 5.17
C GLU A 475 -9.39 11.77 4.69
N ILE A 476 -8.40 10.85 4.79
CA ILE A 476 -8.58 9.42 4.51
C ILE A 476 -9.66 8.81 5.43
N ALA A 477 -9.56 9.04 6.74
CA ALA A 477 -10.51 8.50 7.69
C ALA A 477 -11.94 9.03 7.46
N ASP A 478 -12.08 10.30 7.09
CA ASP A 478 -13.37 10.92 6.75
C ASP A 478 -13.92 10.38 5.44
N ARG A 479 -13.07 10.16 4.43
CA ARG A 479 -13.41 9.56 3.15
C ARG A 479 -13.94 8.13 3.34
N PHE A 480 -13.23 7.27 4.04
CA PHE A 480 -13.68 5.88 4.29
C PHE A 480 -15.03 5.85 5.01
N ALA A 481 -15.25 6.74 5.97
CA ALA A 481 -16.54 6.85 6.65
C ALA A 481 -17.66 7.30 5.69
N ALA A 482 -17.39 8.27 4.81
CA ALA A 482 -18.35 8.76 3.83
C ALA A 482 -18.69 7.69 2.78
N GLU A 483 -17.74 6.88 2.37
CA GLU A 483 -17.92 5.73 1.46
C GLU A 483 -18.68 4.58 2.11
N GLY A 484 -18.81 4.60 3.42
CA GLY A 484 -19.61 3.65 4.19
C GLY A 484 -18.86 2.40 4.63
N VAL A 485 -17.52 2.51 4.79
CA VAL A 485 -16.73 1.51 5.51
C VAL A 485 -17.20 1.50 6.97
N PRO A 486 -17.59 0.33 7.54
CA PRO A 486 -18.14 0.28 8.88
C PRO A 486 -17.08 0.71 9.95
N ARG A 487 -17.43 1.63 10.83
CA ARG A 487 -16.57 2.01 11.96
C ARG A 487 -16.46 0.92 13.03
N SER A 488 -17.26 -0.12 12.96
CA SER A 488 -17.25 -1.25 13.88
C SER A 488 -16.17 -2.28 13.58
N ILE A 489 -15.53 -2.21 12.41
CA ILE A 489 -14.42 -3.08 12.04
C ILE A 489 -13.08 -2.33 12.22
N PRO A 490 -11.97 -3.05 12.43
CA PRO A 490 -10.63 -2.44 12.44
C PRO A 490 -10.31 -1.73 11.12
N TRP A 491 -9.66 -0.55 11.21
CA TRP A 491 -9.05 0.13 10.08
C TRP A 491 -7.54 0.12 10.27
N ILE A 492 -6.82 -0.41 9.30
CA ILE A 492 -5.43 -0.80 9.43
C ILE A 492 -4.61 -0.17 8.30
N ILE A 493 -3.50 0.45 8.66
CA ILE A 493 -2.43 0.75 7.70
C ILE A 493 -1.52 -0.47 7.67
N THR A 494 -1.60 -1.25 6.59
CA THR A 494 -0.88 -2.53 6.48
C THR A 494 0.56 -2.36 6.05
N GLU A 495 0.86 -1.23 5.43
CA GLU A 495 2.21 -0.74 5.20
C GLU A 495 2.26 0.76 5.40
N TYR A 496 3.31 1.25 6.01
CA TYR A 496 3.65 2.65 5.93
C TYR A 496 5.15 2.87 5.84
N GLY A 497 5.51 3.91 5.13
CA GLY A 497 6.85 4.41 5.02
C GLY A 497 6.86 5.91 4.79
N PHE A 498 8.02 6.45 4.45
CA PHE A 498 8.15 7.85 4.07
C PHE A 498 7.61 8.07 2.66
N SER A 499 8.02 7.19 1.76
CA SER A 499 7.61 7.15 0.36
C SER A 499 7.66 5.71 -0.16
N ALA A 500 6.90 5.41 -1.20
CA ALA A 500 7.08 4.19 -1.99
C ALA A 500 8.31 4.27 -2.91
N TYR A 501 8.89 5.47 -3.08
CA TYR A 501 10.08 5.71 -3.88
C TYR A 501 11.25 6.11 -2.99
N ALA A 502 12.46 5.64 -3.29
CA ALA A 502 13.64 6.03 -2.53
C ALA A 502 13.96 7.52 -2.68
N GLY A 503 14.23 8.19 -1.57
CA GLY A 503 14.59 9.60 -1.52
C GLY A 503 15.44 9.95 -0.29
N ARG A 504 16.29 10.95 -0.43
CA ARG A 504 17.28 11.34 0.59
C ARG A 504 16.64 11.58 1.97
N ALA A 505 15.44 12.14 2.02
CA ALA A 505 14.75 12.44 3.28
C ALA A 505 14.45 11.18 4.12
N GLU A 506 14.40 10.01 3.52
CA GLU A 506 14.23 8.74 4.24
C GLU A 506 15.42 8.42 5.13
N SER A 507 16.61 8.83 4.73
CA SER A 507 17.84 8.65 5.51
C SER A 507 18.09 9.76 6.53
N GLU A 508 17.22 10.76 6.62
CA GLU A 508 17.37 11.94 7.49
C GLU A 508 16.32 12.00 8.60
N LEU A 509 16.44 12.94 9.53
CA LEU A 509 15.52 13.10 10.68
C LEU A 509 14.02 13.18 10.31
N PRO A 510 13.60 13.78 9.18
CA PRO A 510 12.22 13.81 8.76
C PRO A 510 11.54 12.44 8.71
N SER A 511 12.26 11.37 8.35
CA SER A 511 11.69 10.01 8.31
C SER A 511 11.21 9.53 9.68
N GLY A 512 12.00 9.77 10.72
CA GLY A 512 11.62 9.46 12.10
C GLY A 512 10.43 10.28 12.60
N LEU A 513 10.37 11.58 12.25
CA LEU A 513 9.23 12.44 12.59
C LEU A 513 7.93 11.91 11.97
N LEU A 514 7.98 11.57 10.69
CA LEU A 514 6.82 11.05 9.97
C LEU A 514 6.38 9.70 10.52
N ALA A 515 7.32 8.77 10.73
CA ALA A 515 7.02 7.46 11.32
C ALA A 515 6.34 7.58 12.69
N ALA A 516 6.84 8.46 13.56
CA ALA A 516 6.22 8.72 14.86
C ALA A 516 4.81 9.31 14.71
N GLU A 517 4.63 10.27 13.80
CA GLU A 517 3.35 10.95 13.58
C GLU A 517 2.28 10.01 13.02
N ILE A 518 2.60 9.19 12.01
CA ILE A 518 1.68 8.22 11.42
C ILE A 518 1.07 7.34 12.52
N ASN A 519 1.91 6.72 13.32
CA ASN A 519 1.48 5.79 14.38
C ASN A 519 0.52 6.43 15.38
N VAL A 520 0.89 7.56 15.97
CA VAL A 520 0.06 8.18 17.01
C VAL A 520 -1.18 8.86 16.41
N ARG A 521 -1.04 9.45 15.23
CA ARG A 521 -2.15 10.13 14.55
C ARG A 521 -3.22 9.14 14.10
N TRP A 522 -2.81 8.00 13.56
CA TRP A 522 -3.75 6.98 13.11
C TRP A 522 -4.59 6.44 14.27
N ILE A 523 -3.98 6.08 15.38
CA ILE A 523 -4.71 5.67 16.58
C ILE A 523 -5.61 6.79 17.09
N ALA A 524 -5.13 8.04 17.13
CA ALA A 524 -5.95 9.18 17.58
C ALA A 524 -7.17 9.45 16.67
N LEU A 525 -7.17 8.99 15.42
CA LEU A 525 -8.30 9.04 14.48
C LEU A 525 -9.27 7.85 14.62
N GLY A 526 -8.96 6.89 15.49
CA GLY A 526 -9.74 5.67 15.66
C GLY A 526 -9.29 4.52 14.78
N GLY A 527 -8.13 4.63 14.13
CA GLY A 527 -7.47 3.51 13.46
C GLY A 527 -7.01 2.45 14.47
N SER A 528 -6.85 1.22 14.01
CA SER A 528 -6.56 0.09 14.90
C SER A 528 -5.09 -0.29 14.96
N ALA A 529 -4.40 -0.25 13.82
CA ALA A 529 -2.98 -0.60 13.72
C ALA A 529 -2.31 0.10 12.54
N ALA A 530 -0.98 0.21 12.62
CA ALA A 530 -0.11 0.63 11.52
C ALA A 530 1.17 -0.21 11.54
N TYR A 531 1.55 -0.72 10.38
CA TYR A 531 2.69 -1.62 10.21
C TYR A 531 3.78 -0.93 9.40
N MET A 532 4.97 -0.83 9.98
CA MET A 532 6.10 -0.23 9.29
C MET A 532 6.67 -1.20 8.26
N PHE A 533 6.72 -0.76 7.01
CA PHE A 533 7.43 -1.46 5.94
C PHE A 533 8.93 -1.12 5.96
N GLY A 534 9.76 -1.96 5.31
CA GLY A 534 11.20 -1.70 5.25
C GLY A 534 11.94 -2.01 6.55
N ILE A 535 11.57 -3.08 7.22
CA ILE A 535 12.26 -3.53 8.44
C ILE A 535 13.58 -4.25 8.16
N ALA A 536 13.78 -4.75 6.95
CA ALA A 536 15.03 -5.33 6.53
C ALA A 536 16.14 -4.25 6.55
N PRO A 537 17.33 -4.59 7.08
CA PRO A 537 18.47 -3.68 6.93
C PRO A 537 18.77 -3.45 5.45
N ALA A 538 18.93 -2.20 5.04
CA ALA A 538 19.13 -1.85 3.64
C ALA A 538 20.26 -0.82 3.45
N GLU A 539 21.03 -0.97 2.38
CA GLU A 539 21.89 0.10 1.88
C GLU A 539 21.03 1.16 1.18
N PRO A 540 21.43 2.42 1.18
CA PRO A 540 20.73 3.43 0.40
C PRO A 540 20.78 3.10 -1.10
N ASP A 541 19.64 3.10 -1.73
CA ASP A 541 19.54 2.97 -3.19
C ASP A 541 20.19 4.14 -3.91
N ASN A 542 20.63 3.89 -5.13
CA ASN A 542 21.18 4.90 -6.06
C ASN A 542 22.09 5.93 -5.38
N GLN A 543 23.12 5.47 -4.68
CA GLN A 543 23.99 6.27 -3.81
C GLN A 543 24.70 7.44 -4.50
N HIS A 544 24.73 7.47 -5.82
CA HIS A 544 25.29 8.58 -6.61
C HIS A 544 24.28 9.67 -6.93
N ALA A 545 22.99 9.43 -6.74
CA ALA A 545 21.96 10.43 -6.96
C ALA A 545 21.98 11.51 -5.87
N ALA A 546 21.62 12.73 -6.26
CA ALA A 546 21.56 13.84 -5.30
C ALA A 546 20.33 13.77 -4.40
N CYS A 547 19.22 13.21 -4.87
CA CYS A 547 17.95 13.17 -4.19
C CYS A 547 17.04 12.03 -4.68
N ALA A 548 16.46 12.14 -5.87
CA ALA A 548 15.51 11.16 -6.40
C ALA A 548 16.18 9.79 -6.61
N GLY A 549 15.52 8.74 -6.14
CA GLY A 549 16.04 7.39 -6.18
C GLY A 549 17.14 7.11 -5.14
N TYR A 550 17.50 8.08 -4.30
CA TYR A 550 18.50 7.92 -3.25
C TYR A 550 17.81 7.81 -1.89
N GLY A 551 18.06 6.76 -1.15
CA GLY A 551 17.52 6.61 0.19
C GLY A 551 17.42 5.17 0.64
N ALA A 552 17.01 4.97 1.88
CA ALA A 552 16.71 3.66 2.44
C ALA A 552 15.55 3.74 3.41
N LEU A 553 14.43 3.16 3.05
CA LEU A 553 13.31 2.97 3.96
C LEU A 553 13.61 1.75 4.85
N SER A 554 14.26 1.98 5.99
CA SER A 554 14.62 0.88 6.89
C SER A 554 14.78 1.34 8.35
N LEU A 555 14.81 0.35 9.26
CA LEU A 555 15.18 0.58 10.67
C LEU A 555 16.69 0.73 10.85
N TYR A 556 17.46 0.08 9.99
CA TYR A 556 18.92 0.06 10.02
C TYR A 556 19.50 0.15 8.61
N ARG A 557 20.58 0.89 8.45
CA ARG A 557 21.44 0.70 7.31
C ARG A 557 22.10 -0.68 7.42
N SER A 558 22.25 -1.39 6.31
CA SER A 558 22.98 -2.66 6.30
C SER A 558 24.50 -2.46 6.15
N ASP A 559 25.26 -3.46 6.54
CA ASP A 559 26.63 -3.65 6.10
C ASP A 559 26.69 -4.43 4.79
N SER A 560 27.88 -4.66 4.27
CA SER A 560 28.11 -5.41 3.02
C SER A 560 27.67 -6.89 3.07
N ALA A 561 27.34 -7.41 4.26
CA ALA A 561 26.81 -8.75 4.47
C ALA A 561 25.27 -8.76 4.68
N GLY A 562 24.60 -7.63 4.48
CA GLY A 562 23.16 -7.49 4.71
C GLY A 562 22.77 -7.50 6.19
N GLN A 563 23.73 -7.28 7.11
CA GLN A 563 23.43 -7.24 8.53
C GLN A 563 23.17 -5.83 9.02
N ALA A 564 22.34 -5.71 10.06
CA ALA A 564 22.01 -4.43 10.69
C ALA A 564 23.27 -3.74 11.24
N ALA A 565 23.62 -2.62 10.65
CA ALA A 565 24.77 -1.79 11.04
C ALA A 565 24.34 -0.56 11.83
N GLU A 566 24.11 0.58 11.18
CA GLU A 566 23.76 1.81 11.88
C GLU A 566 22.25 2.01 12.00
N PRO A 567 21.76 2.39 13.20
CA PRO A 567 20.36 2.75 13.41
C PRO A 567 19.93 3.96 12.58
N MET A 568 18.73 3.91 12.00
CA MET A 568 18.09 4.99 11.27
C MET A 568 17.09 5.75 12.17
N PRO A 569 16.63 6.95 11.80
CA PRO A 569 15.69 7.74 12.62
C PRO A 569 14.35 7.03 12.88
N SER A 570 13.89 6.18 11.98
CA SER A 570 12.70 5.33 12.12
C SER A 570 12.80 4.38 13.32
N LEU A 571 13.99 3.83 13.60
CA LEU A 571 14.22 3.02 14.81
C LEU A 571 14.05 3.86 16.09
N ALA A 572 14.60 5.07 16.11
CA ALA A 572 14.46 5.96 17.26
C ALA A 572 12.98 6.34 17.50
N ALA A 573 12.24 6.61 16.44
CA ALA A 573 10.79 6.83 16.49
C ALA A 573 10.07 5.64 17.11
N ALA A 574 10.32 4.42 16.59
CA ALA A 574 9.73 3.20 17.12
C ALA A 574 10.05 3.00 18.62
N GLN A 575 11.30 3.21 19.04
CA GLN A 575 11.71 3.07 20.44
C GLN A 575 11.06 4.14 21.34
N LEU A 576 10.94 5.36 20.88
CA LEU A 576 10.25 6.42 21.62
C LEU A 576 8.77 6.09 21.85
N LEU A 577 8.11 5.50 20.85
CA LEU A 577 6.71 5.08 20.94
C LEU A 577 6.55 3.88 21.88
N THR A 578 7.30 2.81 21.63
CA THR A 578 7.09 1.50 22.26
C THR A 578 7.69 1.37 23.66
N ARG A 579 8.65 2.22 24.04
CA ARG A 579 9.39 2.10 25.31
C ARG A 579 9.30 3.32 26.20
N ALA A 580 9.15 4.52 25.62
CA ALA A 580 9.07 5.76 26.38
C ALA A 580 7.61 6.26 26.51
N LEU A 581 6.90 6.41 25.38
CA LEU A 581 5.54 6.92 25.37
C LEU A 581 4.55 5.97 26.04
N THR A 582 4.71 4.66 25.79
CA THR A 582 3.86 3.60 26.35
C THR A 582 4.62 2.71 27.35
N VAL A 583 3.91 1.85 28.03
CA VAL A 583 4.47 0.72 28.78
C VAL A 583 4.49 -0.50 27.86
N PRO A 584 5.63 -1.17 27.67
CA PRO A 584 5.68 -2.41 26.91
C PRO A 584 4.74 -3.46 27.48
N GLY A 585 4.04 -4.19 26.61
CA GLY A 585 3.13 -5.29 26.97
C GLY A 585 1.72 -5.11 26.45
N HIS A 586 0.80 -5.96 26.94
CA HIS A 586 -0.56 -6.10 26.43
C HIS A 586 -1.61 -5.22 27.14
N ASP A 587 -1.16 -4.36 28.05
CA ASP A 587 -2.06 -3.52 28.81
C ASP A 587 -2.70 -2.42 27.97
N LEU A 588 -3.94 -2.07 28.32
CA LEU A 588 -4.69 -1.02 27.67
C LEU A 588 -4.14 0.37 27.98
N HIS A 589 -4.03 1.18 26.96
CA HIS A 589 -3.62 2.59 27.01
C HIS A 589 -4.72 3.47 26.40
N TRP A 590 -4.75 4.74 26.79
CA TRP A 590 -5.62 5.73 26.16
C TRP A 590 -4.79 6.74 25.37
N MET A 591 -4.99 6.81 24.07
CA MET A 591 -4.46 7.86 23.22
C MET A 591 -5.31 9.12 23.39
N LEU A 592 -4.68 10.20 23.83
CA LEU A 592 -5.31 11.49 24.08
C LEU A 592 -4.82 12.49 23.02
N PRO A 593 -5.70 13.25 22.37
CA PRO A 593 -5.26 14.33 21.48
C PRO A 593 -4.61 15.45 22.30
N GLY A 594 -3.37 15.79 21.93
CA GLY A 594 -2.69 16.99 22.44
C GLY A 594 -3.05 18.21 21.58
N ARG A 595 -3.19 19.37 22.20
CA ARG A 595 -3.35 20.64 21.51
C ARG A 595 -2.14 21.53 21.73
N VAL A 596 -1.61 22.06 20.64
CA VAL A 596 -0.55 23.10 20.73
C VAL A 596 -1.21 24.46 20.50
N GLU A 597 -1.20 25.29 21.50
CA GLU A 597 -1.75 26.64 21.49
C GLU A 597 -0.62 27.67 21.36
N GLY A 598 -0.92 28.86 20.87
CA GLY A 598 0.05 29.95 20.73
C GLY A 598 1.01 29.83 19.57
N GLN A 599 0.82 28.86 18.65
CA GLN A 599 1.56 28.82 17.40
C GLN A 599 1.11 29.95 16.48
N GLY A 600 2.07 30.65 15.87
CA GLY A 600 1.77 31.66 14.85
C GLY A 600 0.98 31.07 13.68
N LYS A 601 0.12 31.87 13.04
CA LYS A 601 -0.72 31.44 11.90
C LYS A 601 0.03 31.17 10.59
N THR A 602 1.36 31.19 10.61
CA THR A 602 2.22 31.22 9.40
C THR A 602 2.41 29.85 8.72
N ALA A 603 2.02 28.74 9.35
CA ALA A 603 2.12 27.43 8.72
C ALA A 603 0.78 26.68 8.79
N PRO A 604 0.19 26.24 7.67
CA PRO A 604 -0.94 25.34 7.67
C PRO A 604 -0.58 24.05 8.43
N GLY A 605 -1.32 23.76 9.49
CA GLY A 605 -1.09 22.59 10.34
C GLY A 605 -0.11 22.79 11.51
N GLY A 606 0.68 23.88 11.56
CA GLY A 606 1.64 24.18 12.62
C GLY A 606 2.90 23.30 12.60
N THR A 607 4.04 23.85 12.98
CA THR A 607 5.31 23.11 13.05
C THR A 607 5.41 22.18 14.25
N LEU A 608 4.64 22.48 15.31
CA LEU A 608 4.63 21.69 16.54
C LEU A 608 3.40 20.80 16.59
N LYS A 609 3.59 19.54 16.96
CA LYS A 609 2.52 18.56 17.18
C LYS A 609 2.65 17.90 18.54
N SER A 610 1.52 17.45 19.09
CA SER A 610 1.49 16.79 20.37
C SER A 610 0.40 15.73 20.45
N TRP A 611 0.71 14.61 21.07
CA TRP A 611 -0.21 13.57 21.50
C TRP A 611 0.18 13.14 22.91
N ALA A 612 -0.76 12.58 23.64
CA ALA A 612 -0.47 12.01 24.94
C ALA A 612 -1.08 10.63 25.09
N VAL A 613 -0.50 9.84 25.97
CA VAL A 613 -0.95 8.49 26.30
C VAL A 613 -1.14 8.39 27.80
N ALA A 614 -2.38 8.15 28.24
CA ALA A 614 -2.62 7.74 29.61
C ALA A 614 -2.26 6.26 29.76
N ARG A 615 -1.26 6.00 30.57
CA ARG A 615 -0.61 4.71 30.74
C ARG A 615 -1.24 3.88 31.87
N PRO A 616 -1.17 2.53 31.81
CA PRO A 616 -1.69 1.68 32.89
C PRO A 616 -0.95 1.82 34.22
N ASP A 617 0.31 2.31 34.21
CA ASP A 617 1.10 2.59 35.42
C ASP A 617 0.73 3.90 36.13
N GLY A 618 -0.37 4.55 35.72
CA GLY A 618 -0.85 5.80 36.31
C GLY A 618 -0.08 7.04 35.85
N LYS A 619 0.84 6.91 34.90
CA LYS A 619 1.60 8.03 34.32
C LYS A 619 0.96 8.53 33.03
N LEU A 620 1.40 9.69 32.59
CA LEU A 620 1.07 10.32 31.34
C LEU A 620 2.34 10.41 30.49
N GLY A 621 2.36 9.72 29.36
CA GLY A 621 3.36 9.90 28.32
C GLY A 621 2.91 11.01 27.36
N VAL A 622 3.78 11.95 27.00
CA VAL A 622 3.50 13.05 26.07
C VAL A 622 4.54 13.04 24.97
N LEU A 623 4.12 12.79 23.72
CA LEU A 623 4.94 12.93 22.54
C LEU A 623 4.81 14.33 21.96
N LEU A 624 5.93 14.93 21.65
CA LEU A 624 6.06 16.24 21.05
C LEU A 624 6.95 16.14 19.82
N LEU A 625 6.48 16.68 18.70
CA LEU A 625 7.24 16.75 17.44
C LEU A 625 7.45 18.21 17.06
N ASN A 626 8.68 18.57 16.71
CA ASN A 626 9.03 19.83 16.08
C ASN A 626 9.47 19.57 14.64
N ARG A 627 8.65 19.99 13.68
CA ARG A 627 8.88 19.81 12.24
C ARG A 627 9.51 21.04 11.59
N SER A 628 10.08 21.96 12.38
CA SER A 628 10.88 23.05 11.87
C SER A 628 12.31 22.59 11.69
N ALA A 629 12.88 22.78 10.50
CA ALA A 629 14.28 22.49 10.20
C ALA A 629 15.28 23.33 11.01
N THR A 630 14.86 24.51 11.50
CA THR A 630 15.80 25.51 11.99
C THR A 630 15.52 26.05 13.40
N GLN A 631 14.26 25.95 13.85
CA GLN A 631 13.83 26.59 15.11
C GLN A 631 13.73 25.59 16.25
N SER A 632 14.47 25.85 17.32
CA SER A 632 14.24 25.20 18.62
C SER A 632 13.12 25.93 19.37
N VAL A 633 12.26 25.21 20.07
CA VAL A 633 11.13 25.78 20.80
C VAL A 633 11.10 25.24 22.23
N THR A 634 11.01 26.13 23.20
CA THR A 634 10.77 25.76 24.62
C THR A 634 9.34 26.11 25.00
N LEU A 635 8.60 25.14 25.55
CA LEU A 635 7.19 25.32 25.89
C LEU A 635 6.80 24.58 27.18
N PRO A 636 5.80 25.05 27.93
CA PRO A 636 5.22 24.32 29.04
C PRO A 636 4.22 23.26 28.58
N ILE A 637 4.13 22.17 29.33
CA ILE A 637 3.06 21.18 29.21
C ILE A 637 1.99 21.47 30.26
N LEU A 638 0.74 21.62 29.82
CA LEU A 638 -0.42 21.84 30.69
C LEU A 638 -1.32 20.59 30.64
N VAL A 639 -1.84 20.22 31.77
CA VAL A 639 -2.81 19.14 31.93
C VAL A 639 -4.13 19.74 32.42
N GLN A 640 -5.23 19.30 31.83
CA GLN A 640 -6.57 19.81 32.09
C GLN A 640 -7.54 18.66 32.28
N ALA A 641 -8.30 18.63 33.37
CA ALA A 641 -9.50 17.81 33.47
C ALA A 641 -10.64 18.47 32.67
N ARG A 642 -11.60 17.69 32.19
CA ARG A 642 -12.73 18.20 31.39
C ARG A 642 -13.49 19.29 32.13
N GLY A 643 -13.61 20.45 31.49
CA GLY A 643 -14.27 21.60 32.11
C GLY A 643 -13.47 22.30 33.19
N GLY A 644 -12.28 21.80 33.55
CA GLY A 644 -11.38 22.39 34.53
C GLY A 644 -10.41 23.41 33.94
N THR A 645 -9.65 24.08 34.79
CA THR A 645 -8.57 24.98 34.37
C THR A 645 -7.33 24.17 34.01
N ALA A 646 -6.67 24.54 32.91
CA ALA A 646 -5.39 23.94 32.54
C ALA A 646 -4.30 24.36 33.53
N MET A 647 -3.60 23.41 34.11
CA MET A 647 -2.50 23.60 35.04
C MET A 647 -1.20 23.11 34.44
N VAL A 648 -0.10 23.79 34.74
CA VAL A 648 1.22 23.35 34.33
C VAL A 648 1.52 21.99 34.96
N ALA A 649 1.90 21.03 34.17
CA ALA A 649 2.32 19.71 34.66
C ALA A 649 3.56 19.83 35.54
N ASN A 650 3.64 19.00 36.56
CA ASN A 650 4.75 19.03 37.51
C ASN A 650 5.52 17.71 37.53
N GLY A 651 6.86 17.82 37.59
CA GLY A 651 7.75 16.70 37.88
C GLY A 651 7.62 16.21 39.35
N PRO A 652 8.33 15.17 39.70
CA PRO A 652 9.38 14.53 38.93
C PRO A 652 8.85 13.70 37.76
N GLY A 653 9.69 13.52 36.73
CA GLY A 653 9.37 12.75 35.52
C GLY A 653 10.61 12.33 34.78
N GLU A 654 10.42 11.94 33.56
CA GLU A 654 11.47 11.48 32.65
C GLU A 654 11.29 12.15 31.29
N ILE A 655 12.40 12.39 30.58
CA ILE A 655 12.40 13.00 29.26
C ILE A 655 13.36 12.26 28.35
N TRP A 656 12.91 11.95 27.15
CA TRP A 656 13.73 11.45 26.03
C TRP A 656 13.72 12.46 24.91
N THR A 657 14.88 12.71 24.34
CA THR A 657 15.06 13.69 23.26
C THR A 657 15.84 13.05 22.10
N TYR A 658 15.36 13.24 20.87
CA TYR A 658 16.03 12.83 19.65
C TYR A 658 15.98 13.96 18.63
N GLY A 659 17.09 14.21 17.97
CA GLY A 659 17.27 15.28 16.98
C GLY A 659 18.72 15.32 16.49
N ALA A 660 19.18 16.43 15.95
CA ALA A 660 20.51 16.58 15.33
C ALA A 660 21.69 16.26 16.28
N ALA A 661 21.50 16.36 17.61
CA ALA A 661 22.50 15.93 18.58
C ALA A 661 22.69 14.41 18.64
N GLN A 662 21.67 13.63 18.24
CA GLN A 662 21.71 12.17 18.25
C GLN A 662 21.97 11.59 16.84
N TYR A 663 21.50 12.26 15.79
CA TYR A 663 21.59 11.73 14.44
C TYR A 663 21.95 12.78 13.42
N GLN A 664 22.90 12.44 12.55
CA GLN A 664 23.32 13.25 11.41
C GLN A 664 23.69 12.35 10.24
N TRP A 665 23.01 12.51 9.12
CA TRP A 665 23.32 11.80 7.87
C TRP A 665 24.43 12.50 7.09
N ARG A 666 25.32 11.72 6.46
CA ARG A 666 26.33 12.20 5.51
C ARG A 666 26.18 11.49 4.18
N SER A 667 25.78 12.21 3.16
CA SER A 667 25.77 11.72 1.78
C SER A 667 27.20 11.76 1.21
N ALA A 668 27.71 10.63 0.75
CA ALA A 668 29.07 10.49 0.24
C ALA A 668 29.18 9.36 -0.82
N GLY A 669 28.21 9.24 -1.72
CA GLY A 669 28.14 8.13 -2.67
C GLY A 669 28.07 6.79 -1.93
N PRO A 670 28.83 5.76 -2.37
CA PRO A 670 28.86 4.45 -1.71
C PRO A 670 29.27 4.46 -0.23
N GLU A 671 29.87 5.55 0.24
CA GLU A 671 30.24 5.76 1.64
C GLU A 671 29.17 6.52 2.44
N SER A 672 27.95 6.65 1.90
CA SER A 672 26.84 7.32 2.56
C SER A 672 26.45 6.59 3.83
N ARG A 673 26.47 7.30 4.96
CA ARG A 673 26.16 6.72 6.28
C ARG A 673 25.89 7.80 7.32
N PRO A 674 25.29 7.46 8.45
CA PRO A 674 25.25 8.39 9.57
C PRO A 674 26.67 8.77 10.03
N SER A 675 26.97 10.04 10.07
CA SER A 675 28.17 10.56 10.76
C SER A 675 28.00 10.53 12.27
N ARG A 676 26.76 10.45 12.72
CA ARG A 676 26.35 10.24 14.12
C ARG A 676 25.04 9.47 14.12
N SER A 677 24.98 8.41 14.92
CA SER A 677 23.75 7.68 15.23
C SER A 677 23.88 7.11 16.63
N VAL A 678 23.22 7.76 17.59
CA VAL A 678 23.15 7.34 18.99
C VAL A 678 21.69 7.28 19.46
N PRO A 679 21.37 6.48 20.48
CA PRO A 679 20.02 6.39 21.01
C PRO A 679 19.45 7.74 21.46
N PRO A 680 18.13 7.88 21.60
CA PRO A 680 17.50 9.04 22.21
C PRO A 680 18.12 9.36 23.58
N ALA A 681 18.46 10.63 23.81
CA ALA A 681 19.00 11.07 25.08
C ALA A 681 17.93 10.99 26.16
N HIS A 682 18.24 10.37 27.29
CA HIS A 682 17.35 10.22 28.45
C HIS A 682 17.84 11.06 29.64
N ALA A 683 16.92 11.74 30.27
CA ALA A 683 17.20 12.51 31.52
C ALA A 683 16.01 12.45 32.48
N LEU A 684 16.30 12.66 33.75
CA LEU A 684 15.28 12.83 34.80
C LEU A 684 14.83 14.30 34.86
N LEU A 685 13.52 14.51 34.92
CA LEU A 685 12.96 15.83 35.21
C LEU A 685 12.84 16.02 36.72
N PRO A 686 13.36 17.14 37.27
CA PRO A 686 13.21 17.46 38.70
C PRO A 686 11.76 17.77 39.05
N ALA A 687 11.47 17.84 40.33
CA ALA A 687 10.21 18.39 40.84
C ALA A 687 10.05 19.85 40.41
N GLY A 688 8.83 20.26 40.06
CA GLY A 688 8.48 21.61 39.63
C GLY A 688 7.83 21.64 38.23
N PRO A 689 7.54 22.83 37.70
CA PRO A 689 6.86 23.03 36.44
C PRO A 689 7.62 22.41 35.26
N VAL A 690 6.92 21.59 34.44
CA VAL A 690 7.51 20.93 33.29
C VAL A 690 7.55 21.89 32.10
N ARG A 691 8.76 22.24 31.71
CA ARG A 691 9.05 22.94 30.43
C ARG A 691 9.98 22.11 29.60
N VAL A 692 9.71 22.03 28.30
CA VAL A 692 10.39 21.14 27.40
C VAL A 692 10.98 21.92 26.22
N THR A 693 12.24 21.66 25.88
CA THR A 693 12.90 22.23 24.71
C THR A 693 12.88 21.16 23.60
N LEU A 694 12.27 21.49 22.48
CA LEU A 694 12.24 20.68 21.27
C LEU A 694 13.30 21.20 20.30
N PRO A 695 14.29 20.38 19.93
CA PRO A 695 15.24 20.76 18.88
C PRO A 695 14.57 20.85 17.51
N PRO A 696 15.19 21.49 16.50
CA PRO A 696 14.77 21.40 15.12
C PRO A 696 14.72 19.94 14.67
N ASP A 697 13.77 19.59 13.81
CA ASP A 697 13.50 18.22 13.36
C ASP A 697 13.58 17.20 14.51
N GLY A 698 12.97 17.55 15.62
CA GLY A 698 13.14 16.80 16.86
C GLY A 698 11.89 16.13 17.38
N MET A 699 12.11 15.00 18.06
CA MET A 699 11.12 14.24 18.81
C MET A 699 11.45 14.28 20.28
N VAL A 700 10.46 14.56 21.11
CA VAL A 700 10.59 14.52 22.58
C VAL A 700 9.45 13.73 23.18
N VAL A 701 9.77 12.80 24.07
CA VAL A 701 8.78 12.13 24.91
C VAL A 701 9.02 12.53 26.37
N VAL A 702 7.94 12.96 27.04
CA VAL A 702 7.95 13.28 28.46
C VAL A 702 7.01 12.32 29.20
N VAL A 703 7.48 11.76 30.28
CA VAL A 703 6.66 10.90 31.16
C VAL A 703 6.57 11.54 32.56
N ILE A 704 5.35 11.86 32.96
CA ILE A 704 5.04 12.53 34.21
C ILE A 704 3.93 11.79 34.97
N ARG A 705 3.73 12.09 36.22
CA ARG A 705 2.55 11.61 36.95
C ARG A 705 1.29 12.26 36.39
N ARG A 706 0.23 11.45 36.32
CA ARG A 706 -1.09 11.89 35.84
C ARG A 706 -1.79 12.75 36.90
#